data_e5b7cba18ec44fa03110ae643ad9e71d
#
_entry.id   e5b7cba18ec44fa03110ae643ad9e71d
#
_cell.length_a   1.000
_cell.length_b   1.000
_cell.length_c   1.000
_cell.angle_alpha   90.00
_cell.angle_beta   90.00
_cell.angle_gamma   90.00
#
_symmetry.space_group_name_H-M   'P 1'
#
loop_
_entity.id
_entity.type
_entity.pdbx_description
1 polymer ?
#
loop_
_entity_poly.entity_id
_entity_poly.type
_entity_poly.pdbx_seq_one_letter_code
_entity_poly.pdbx_strand_id
1 'polypeptide(L)'
;MKKFLTFLILISATISLSAASQQHLNSGWEFKGERYFNWHPATVPGCVHTDLMAIGQLEDPFVMMNEKAAQWVDKENWHYRTRFDVDGALMAESNIELLFYGLDTFATVTLNGTQILSTDNMFRLWSADVKKLLKAKDNLLEICFHSPIARSIELWDKSMAATGIYYRCQNDQSKTGGIGNKRVSVFVRKAAYHFGWDWGPRLVTSGINGDVVLSGWSNVKMENPHYRTLAIEKGRAKMCYEADITAERDINCRLVIKDGEKILSSKEVALKRGANSVSTEWMLKNPKLWWCNGVGEPHLYKWQAEIICDNRTLASENSLVGVRTFAIEEQPDEQGASFRFVLNGKPIFSKGTNYIPQDLFTNRVSDARYEKLLTAAVEANMNTIRVWGGGIYERESFYEICDKLGLLVWQDFMFSCSLYPAEGALLENIKHEAEYQVRRLRQHPSVVIWCGNNECEDNYYSMRKNKKKLHTAEQIEYAAKQFRAQYNTIGEVCAKLSPDLPYRVSSPFSGEYFVKPNGTKGDFHYWTVWAGRVGLDGFIRKRARFFSEYGYQSYPFYETIAKFIPREEDRHTMHDAMLWHQKAAKPLVADSRLKRYNAQYYPAAKTLKDTLYVSRILQSDAFKMAIEAHRRDKGYCWGSLLWKLNDCWPVTSSTAIDYYGNWKPMHYATRRAFENLIISPYVLDGKVGVSLVSDEMTRSDGRATIEVIDFEGNRLYSKSFTTSAKANAATPIFDAAVTELLRSPADTTRCYLHARFESKSGEVYNNNTFFAFNKHLQLPQANIRHTIKAVGENRYEITVSTDFFVRALELHAADNGDLLHFSDNWFDLAAGESRTVSVETKLSLENFSKALSIRGMHNVGK
;
A
#
# COMPACT_ATOMS: atom_id res chain seq x y z
N MET A 1 -14.43 -6.87 -24.06
CA MET A 1 -14.72 -7.05 -22.64
C MET A 1 -15.74 -8.18 -22.41
N LYS A 2 -15.42 -9.42 -22.76
CA LYS A 2 -16.19 -10.63 -22.40
C LYS A 2 -15.18 -11.77 -22.37
N LYS A 3 -14.61 -12.07 -21.16
CA LYS A 3 -13.92 -13.33 -20.81
C LYS A 3 -13.08 -13.13 -19.52
N PHE A 4 -13.70 -12.73 -18.42
CA PHE A 4 -13.06 -12.79 -17.09
C PHE A 4 -14.17 -12.96 -16.04
N LEU A 5 -14.90 -14.04 -16.13
CA LEU A 5 -15.71 -14.51 -15.01
C LEU A 5 -15.96 -15.98 -15.24
N THR A 6 -15.15 -16.82 -14.68
CA THR A 6 -15.43 -18.17 -14.20
C THR A 6 -14.12 -18.91 -14.07
N PHE A 7 -13.39 -18.72 -12.97
CA PHE A 7 -12.41 -19.68 -12.47
C PHE A 7 -12.19 -19.41 -10.97
N LEU A 8 -13.25 -19.59 -10.18
CA LEU A 8 -13.07 -19.92 -8.75
C LEU A 8 -12.75 -21.39 -8.67
N ILE A 9 -11.49 -21.74 -8.77
CA ILE A 9 -11.00 -23.02 -8.27
C ILE A 9 -10.01 -22.66 -7.16
N LEU A 10 -10.39 -23.04 -5.94
CA LEU A 10 -9.46 -23.19 -4.83
C LEU A 10 -8.22 -23.92 -5.34
N ILE A 11 -7.17 -23.17 -5.63
CA ILE A 11 -5.81 -23.69 -5.64
C ILE A 11 -5.23 -23.21 -4.31
N SER A 12 -5.39 -24.03 -3.26
CA SER A 12 -4.38 -24.07 -2.23
C SER A 12 -3.07 -24.33 -2.96
N ALA A 13 -2.31 -23.29 -3.25
CA ALA A 13 -0.92 -23.42 -3.63
C ALA A 13 -0.21 -23.96 -2.39
N THR A 14 -0.17 -25.28 -2.27
CA THR A 14 0.83 -25.95 -1.47
C THR A 14 2.15 -25.51 -2.07
N ILE A 15 2.80 -24.53 -1.42
CA ILE A 15 4.23 -24.36 -1.51
C ILE A 15 4.78 -25.71 -1.03
N SER A 16 5.10 -26.60 -1.97
CA SER A 16 5.93 -27.75 -1.67
C SER A 16 7.33 -27.17 -1.42
N LEU A 17 7.54 -26.67 -0.21
CA LEU A 17 8.87 -26.62 0.34
C LEU A 17 9.51 -27.99 0.12
N SER A 18 10.83 -28.03 -0.08
CA SER A 18 11.66 -29.24 -0.15
C SER A 18 11.08 -30.35 0.70
N ALA A 19 11.49 -31.58 0.48
CA ALA A 19 11.06 -32.79 1.23
C ALA A 19 11.27 -32.73 2.76
N ALA A 20 11.27 -31.55 3.36
CA ALA A 20 11.28 -31.32 4.79
C ALA A 20 9.91 -31.65 5.38
N SER A 21 9.87 -32.48 6.38
CA SER A 21 8.66 -32.70 7.17
C SER A 21 8.34 -31.44 7.96
N GLN A 22 7.09 -30.95 7.91
CA GLN A 22 6.67 -29.77 8.66
C GLN A 22 5.44 -30.07 9.52
N GLN A 23 5.41 -29.46 10.69
CA GLN A 23 4.27 -29.50 11.59
C GLN A 23 3.97 -28.09 12.11
N HIS A 24 2.79 -27.56 11.79
CA HIS A 24 2.32 -26.27 12.31
C HIS A 24 1.84 -26.41 13.75
N LEU A 25 2.30 -25.52 14.62
CA LEU A 25 1.94 -25.44 16.02
C LEU A 25 1.04 -24.23 16.30
N ASN A 26 0.05 -23.97 15.43
CA ASN A 26 -0.82 -22.78 15.51
C ASN A 26 -2.08 -23.00 16.36
N SER A 27 -2.27 -24.17 16.96
CA SER A 27 -3.47 -24.51 17.76
C SER A 27 -3.14 -24.87 19.19
N GLY A 28 -4.17 -24.84 20.05
CA GLY A 28 -4.03 -25.25 21.46
C GLY A 28 -3.26 -24.24 22.33
N TRP A 29 -3.15 -23.00 21.90
CA TRP A 29 -2.48 -21.96 22.68
C TRP A 29 -3.38 -21.40 23.77
N GLU A 30 -2.74 -21.05 24.88
CA GLU A 30 -3.32 -20.33 26.00
C GLU A 30 -2.43 -19.12 26.32
N PHE A 31 -3.06 -18.03 26.79
CA PHE A 31 -2.33 -16.83 27.24
C PHE A 31 -2.73 -16.42 28.65
N LYS A 32 -1.83 -15.65 29.28
CA LYS A 32 -2.04 -15.08 30.61
C LYS A 32 -1.19 -13.82 30.80
N GLY A 33 -1.77 -12.76 31.35
CA GLY A 33 -1.03 -11.61 31.88
C GLY A 33 -0.78 -11.75 33.39
N GLU A 34 0.04 -10.86 33.94
CA GLU A 34 0.38 -10.86 35.37
C GLU A 34 -0.85 -10.62 36.29
N ARG A 35 -1.90 -9.98 35.75
CA ARG A 35 -3.17 -9.72 36.49
C ARG A 35 -4.10 -10.92 36.57
N TYR A 36 -3.84 -11.98 35.77
CA TYR A 36 -4.74 -13.11 35.65
C TYR A 36 -4.19 -14.33 36.39
N PHE A 37 -5.05 -14.97 37.18
CA PHE A 37 -4.68 -16.25 37.87
C PHE A 37 -4.74 -17.42 36.88
N ASN A 38 -5.71 -17.40 35.97
CA ASN A 38 -5.98 -18.51 35.05
C ASN A 38 -5.42 -18.24 33.65
N TRP A 39 -5.14 -19.33 32.95
CA TRP A 39 -4.86 -19.31 31.52
C TRP A 39 -6.17 -19.22 30.74
N HIS A 40 -6.14 -18.50 29.63
CA HIS A 40 -7.26 -18.28 28.73
C HIS A 40 -6.86 -18.71 27.30
N PRO A 41 -7.82 -19.14 26.45
CA PRO A 41 -7.53 -19.50 25.07
C PRO A 41 -6.90 -18.32 24.31
N ALA A 42 -5.91 -18.61 23.48
CA ALA A 42 -5.25 -17.66 22.61
C ALA A 42 -5.36 -18.08 21.14
N THR A 43 -5.36 -17.10 20.23
CA THR A 43 -5.31 -17.32 18.79
C THR A 43 -3.90 -17.09 18.26
N VAL A 44 -3.38 -18.06 17.49
CA VAL A 44 -2.06 -17.97 16.86
C VAL A 44 -2.21 -18.34 15.36
N PRO A 45 -1.75 -17.47 14.44
CA PRO A 45 -1.22 -16.12 14.65
C PRO A 45 -2.22 -15.15 15.29
N GLY A 46 -1.72 -14.27 16.18
CA GLY A 46 -2.57 -13.34 16.92
C GLY A 46 -1.79 -12.34 17.78
N CYS A 47 -2.53 -11.61 18.60
CA CYS A 47 -1.94 -10.70 19.57
C CYS A 47 -2.82 -10.60 20.83
N VAL A 48 -2.22 -10.17 21.93
CA VAL A 48 -2.88 -10.01 23.23
C VAL A 48 -4.17 -9.19 23.16
N HIS A 49 -4.19 -8.11 22.36
CA HIS A 49 -5.40 -7.28 22.25
C HIS A 49 -6.59 -8.06 21.68
N THR A 50 -6.36 -8.86 20.64
CA THR A 50 -7.43 -9.68 20.04
C THR A 50 -7.88 -10.80 20.98
N ASP A 51 -6.95 -11.40 21.72
CA ASP A 51 -7.27 -12.43 22.71
C ASP A 51 -8.06 -11.86 23.91
N LEU A 52 -7.67 -10.66 24.40
CA LEU A 52 -8.43 -9.97 25.46
C LEU A 52 -9.85 -9.58 25.02
N MET A 53 -10.03 -9.16 23.77
CA MET A 53 -11.36 -8.91 23.21
C MET A 53 -12.19 -10.19 23.12
N ALA A 54 -11.58 -11.30 22.71
CA ALA A 54 -12.26 -12.59 22.57
C ALA A 54 -12.80 -13.12 23.91
N ILE A 55 -12.12 -12.83 25.02
CA ILE A 55 -12.58 -13.21 26.37
C ILE A 55 -13.37 -12.09 27.09
N GLY A 56 -13.73 -11.01 26.40
CA GLY A 56 -14.53 -9.90 26.94
C GLY A 56 -13.80 -9.02 27.99
N GLN A 57 -12.48 -9.05 28.04
CA GLN A 57 -11.67 -8.24 28.96
C GLN A 57 -11.18 -6.91 28.35
N LEU A 58 -11.42 -6.73 27.06
CA LEU A 58 -11.14 -5.51 26.34
C LEU A 58 -12.29 -5.22 25.37
N GLU A 59 -12.87 -4.03 25.47
CA GLU A 59 -13.82 -3.53 24.48
C GLU A 59 -13.10 -3.23 23.16
N ASP A 60 -13.82 -3.29 22.01
CA ASP A 60 -13.24 -2.99 20.73
C ASP A 60 -12.63 -1.57 20.70
N PRO A 61 -11.31 -1.43 20.57
CA PRO A 61 -10.65 -0.13 20.56
C PRO A 61 -11.04 0.76 19.36
N PHE A 62 -11.70 0.21 18.35
CA PHE A 62 -12.13 0.92 17.15
C PHE A 62 -13.49 1.62 17.34
N VAL A 63 -14.16 1.40 18.46
CA VAL A 63 -15.46 2.03 18.79
C VAL A 63 -15.23 3.21 19.72
N MET A 64 -15.86 4.34 19.42
CA MET A 64 -15.81 5.55 20.24
C MET A 64 -14.36 5.99 20.55
N MET A 65 -14.00 6.03 21.81
CA MET A 65 -12.66 6.36 22.29
C MET A 65 -12.07 5.20 23.12
N ASN A 66 -12.51 3.96 22.89
CA ASN A 66 -12.08 2.77 23.67
C ASN A 66 -10.57 2.50 23.55
N GLU A 67 -9.91 3.01 22.51
CA GLU A 67 -8.44 3.03 22.42
C GLU A 67 -7.78 3.54 23.71
N LYS A 68 -8.40 4.54 24.38
CA LYS A 68 -7.85 5.08 25.65
C LYS A 68 -7.82 4.05 26.77
N ALA A 69 -8.85 3.21 26.82
CA ALA A 69 -8.96 2.15 27.83
C ALA A 69 -7.99 0.98 27.57
N ALA A 70 -7.49 0.82 26.34
CA ALA A 70 -6.56 -0.24 25.96
C ALA A 70 -5.09 0.04 26.32
N GLN A 71 -4.73 1.25 26.79
CA GLN A 71 -3.34 1.68 26.97
C GLN A 71 -2.57 1.01 28.12
N TRP A 72 -3.19 0.14 28.87
CA TRP A 72 -2.52 -0.66 29.90
C TRP A 72 -1.88 -1.93 29.35
N VAL A 73 -2.39 -2.46 28.25
CA VAL A 73 -2.01 -3.77 27.67
C VAL A 73 -0.54 -3.83 27.32
N ASP A 74 0.03 -2.75 26.79
CA ASP A 74 1.43 -2.67 26.37
C ASP A 74 2.44 -2.52 27.53
N LYS A 75 1.97 -2.36 28.76
CA LYS A 75 2.79 -2.14 29.97
C LYS A 75 3.03 -3.42 30.78
N GLU A 76 2.33 -4.49 30.44
CA GLU A 76 2.42 -5.77 31.14
C GLU A 76 3.24 -6.78 30.35
N ASN A 77 3.76 -7.78 31.07
CA ASN A 77 4.31 -8.97 30.46
C ASN A 77 3.19 -9.97 30.21
N TRP A 78 3.30 -10.68 29.11
CA TRP A 78 2.29 -11.64 28.67
C TRP A 78 2.92 -12.99 28.44
N HIS A 79 2.27 -14.05 28.91
CA HIS A 79 2.72 -15.42 28.79
C HIS A 79 1.80 -16.18 27.86
N TYR A 80 2.40 -16.92 26.93
CA TYR A 80 1.73 -17.84 26.01
C TYR A 80 2.29 -19.22 26.22
N ARG A 81 1.46 -20.26 26.11
CA ARG A 81 1.90 -21.64 26.12
C ARG A 81 1.07 -22.55 25.24
N THR A 82 1.66 -23.63 24.77
CA THR A 82 0.96 -24.74 24.14
C THR A 82 1.63 -26.06 24.47
N ARG A 83 0.85 -27.14 24.46
CA ARG A 83 1.34 -28.52 24.54
C ARG A 83 1.13 -29.21 23.22
N PHE A 84 2.09 -30.00 22.78
CA PHE A 84 2.03 -30.69 21.51
C PHE A 84 2.80 -32.01 21.52
N ASP A 85 2.36 -32.91 20.66
CA ASP A 85 3.07 -34.13 20.27
C ASP A 85 3.81 -33.87 18.96
N VAL A 86 4.89 -34.58 18.70
CA VAL A 86 5.66 -34.44 17.45
C VAL A 86 5.31 -35.61 16.53
N ASP A 87 5.03 -35.30 15.28
CA ASP A 87 4.75 -36.31 14.25
C ASP A 87 5.92 -37.30 14.11
N GLY A 88 5.63 -38.57 14.02
CA GLY A 88 6.63 -39.64 13.95
C GLY A 88 7.61 -39.52 12.76
N ALA A 89 7.11 -39.01 11.61
CA ALA A 89 7.95 -38.74 10.43
C ALA A 89 8.94 -37.61 10.74
N LEU A 90 8.46 -36.56 11.36
CA LEU A 90 9.29 -35.41 11.75
C LEU A 90 10.33 -35.80 12.80
N MET A 91 9.95 -36.62 13.79
CA MET A 91 10.88 -37.17 14.80
C MET A 91 11.97 -38.04 14.20
N ALA A 92 11.78 -38.60 13.03
CA ALA A 92 12.80 -39.42 12.34
C ALA A 92 13.86 -38.57 11.61
N GLU A 93 13.61 -37.30 11.37
CA GLU A 93 14.57 -36.41 10.70
C GLU A 93 15.83 -36.17 11.56
N SER A 94 16.97 -36.02 10.91
CA SER A 94 18.26 -35.79 11.58
C SER A 94 18.34 -34.44 12.28
N ASN A 95 17.74 -33.43 11.69
CA ASN A 95 17.70 -32.06 12.16
C ASN A 95 16.25 -31.59 12.30
N ILE A 96 15.92 -30.93 13.38
CA ILE A 96 14.59 -30.31 13.62
C ILE A 96 14.78 -28.93 14.18
N GLU A 97 14.27 -27.95 13.45
CA GLU A 97 14.27 -26.54 13.84
C GLU A 97 12.84 -26.12 14.23
N LEU A 98 12.72 -25.32 15.26
CA LEU A 98 11.49 -24.60 15.59
C LEU A 98 11.58 -23.19 15.04
N LEU A 99 10.69 -22.86 14.12
CA LEU A 99 10.65 -21.61 13.37
C LEU A 99 9.50 -20.72 13.86
N PHE A 100 9.78 -19.46 14.12
CA PHE A 100 8.80 -18.45 14.46
C PHE A 100 8.82 -17.36 13.38
N TYR A 101 7.77 -17.29 12.57
CA TYR A 101 7.64 -16.31 11.49
C TYR A 101 7.21 -14.92 11.98
N GLY A 102 6.92 -14.79 13.30
CA GLY A 102 6.61 -13.50 13.90
C GLY A 102 6.50 -13.62 15.43
N LEU A 103 7.42 -12.97 16.14
CA LEU A 103 7.35 -12.75 17.58
C LEU A 103 7.39 -11.25 17.86
N ASP A 104 6.29 -10.71 18.37
CA ASP A 104 6.10 -9.28 18.56
C ASP A 104 6.17 -8.91 20.06
N THR A 105 7.31 -8.49 20.59
CA THR A 105 8.62 -8.17 19.99
C THR A 105 9.74 -8.72 20.86
N PHE A 106 9.81 -8.28 22.14
CA PHE A 106 10.76 -8.80 23.13
C PHE A 106 10.19 -10.07 23.76
N ALA A 107 10.77 -11.22 23.42
CA ALA A 107 10.27 -12.48 23.95
C ALA A 107 11.39 -13.37 24.47
N THR A 108 11.07 -14.15 25.51
CA THR A 108 11.87 -15.27 25.96
C THR A 108 11.09 -16.54 25.66
N VAL A 109 11.68 -17.46 24.89
CA VAL A 109 11.06 -18.72 24.45
C VAL A 109 11.72 -19.88 25.19
N THR A 110 10.91 -20.75 25.79
CA THR A 110 11.37 -21.99 26.46
C THR A 110 10.66 -23.21 25.89
N LEU A 111 11.42 -24.28 25.70
CA LEU A 111 10.90 -25.59 25.32
C LEU A 111 11.27 -26.60 26.40
N ASN A 112 10.26 -27.27 26.99
CA ASN A 112 10.46 -28.25 28.04
C ASN A 112 11.32 -27.72 29.21
N GLY A 113 11.14 -26.45 29.57
CA GLY A 113 11.87 -25.76 30.64
C GLY A 113 13.25 -25.25 30.24
N THR A 114 13.72 -25.47 29.01
CA THR A 114 15.01 -24.95 28.54
C THR A 114 14.78 -23.71 27.67
N GLN A 115 15.43 -22.59 28.00
CA GLN A 115 15.40 -21.40 27.17
C GLN A 115 16.10 -21.68 25.82
N ILE A 116 15.40 -21.42 24.71
CA ILE A 116 15.90 -21.66 23.36
C ILE A 116 16.12 -20.37 22.56
N LEU A 117 15.35 -19.28 22.86
CA LEU A 117 15.47 -18.00 22.18
C LEU A 117 15.25 -16.81 23.13
N SER A 118 15.86 -15.69 22.76
CA SER A 118 15.52 -14.34 23.23
C SER A 118 15.42 -13.43 22.01
N THR A 119 14.29 -12.73 21.85
CA THR A 119 13.98 -11.95 20.64
C THR A 119 13.81 -10.47 20.96
N ASP A 120 14.03 -9.59 19.95
CA ASP A 120 13.95 -8.14 20.06
C ASP A 120 13.53 -7.45 18.75
N ASN A 121 13.02 -8.23 17.77
CA ASN A 121 12.66 -7.73 16.45
C ASN A 121 11.49 -8.54 15.87
N MET A 122 10.36 -7.88 15.61
CA MET A 122 9.17 -8.53 15.05
C MET A 122 9.27 -8.84 13.55
N PHE A 123 10.29 -8.32 12.86
CA PHE A 123 10.44 -8.42 11.40
C PHE A 123 11.42 -9.52 10.96
N ARG A 124 11.92 -10.32 11.90
CA ARG A 124 12.86 -11.41 11.62
C ARG A 124 12.20 -12.77 11.77
N LEU A 125 12.65 -13.74 10.99
CA LEU A 125 12.48 -15.14 11.31
C LEU A 125 13.38 -15.48 12.50
N TRP A 126 12.82 -16.11 13.51
CA TRP A 126 13.56 -16.65 14.64
C TRP A 126 13.54 -18.17 14.60
N SER A 127 14.69 -18.81 14.74
CA SER A 127 14.81 -20.26 14.71
C SER A 127 15.71 -20.79 15.80
N ALA A 128 15.42 -22.03 16.23
CA ALA A 128 16.27 -22.76 17.17
C ALA A 128 16.32 -24.25 16.77
N ASP A 129 17.52 -24.84 16.82
CA ASP A 129 17.66 -26.30 16.77
C ASP A 129 17.10 -26.91 18.06
N VAL A 130 16.07 -27.73 17.93
CA VAL A 130 15.34 -28.31 19.05
C VAL A 130 15.37 -29.84 19.07
N LYS A 131 16.04 -30.47 18.11
CA LYS A 131 16.09 -31.94 17.97
C LYS A 131 16.39 -32.65 19.29
N LYS A 132 17.34 -32.15 20.05
CA LYS A 132 17.79 -32.78 21.31
C LYS A 132 16.86 -32.50 22.50
N LEU A 133 15.99 -31.52 22.40
CA LEU A 133 15.06 -31.10 23.47
C LEU A 133 13.68 -31.71 23.32
N LEU A 134 13.34 -32.15 22.10
CA LEU A 134 12.03 -32.69 21.78
C LEU A 134 11.82 -34.08 22.38
N LYS A 135 10.59 -34.29 22.87
CA LYS A 135 10.01 -35.58 23.23
C LYS A 135 9.00 -35.97 22.17
N ALA A 136 8.74 -37.26 22.01
CA ALA A 136 7.70 -37.72 21.09
C ALA A 136 6.30 -37.18 21.47
N LYS A 137 6.07 -37.01 22.77
CA LYS A 137 4.77 -36.55 23.30
C LYS A 137 4.94 -35.55 24.43
N ASP A 138 3.88 -34.77 24.66
CA ASP A 138 3.71 -33.83 25.76
C ASP A 138 4.87 -32.84 25.89
N ASN A 139 5.25 -32.21 24.76
CA ASN A 139 6.17 -31.10 24.77
C ASN A 139 5.43 -29.84 25.27
N LEU A 140 6.09 -29.06 26.12
CA LEU A 140 5.60 -27.76 26.58
C LEU A 140 6.44 -26.66 25.96
N LEU A 141 5.80 -25.81 25.13
CA LEU A 141 6.38 -24.59 24.58
C LEU A 141 5.77 -23.39 25.29
N GLU A 142 6.63 -22.56 25.87
CA GLU A 142 6.23 -21.35 26.61
C GLU A 142 6.97 -20.12 26.06
N ILE A 143 6.24 -19.01 25.95
CA ILE A 143 6.77 -17.72 25.48
C ILE A 143 6.36 -16.63 26.47
N CYS A 144 7.33 -15.92 27.01
CA CYS A 144 7.09 -14.70 27.78
C CYS A 144 7.37 -13.48 26.91
N PHE A 145 6.34 -12.72 26.55
CA PHE A 145 6.48 -11.41 25.92
C PHE A 145 6.67 -10.36 27.01
N HIS A 146 7.83 -9.71 27.02
CA HIS A 146 8.13 -8.60 27.90
C HIS A 146 7.46 -7.32 27.40
N SER A 147 7.00 -6.47 28.30
CA SER A 147 6.38 -5.18 27.95
C SER A 147 7.26 -4.42 26.95
N PRO A 148 6.76 -4.16 25.73
CA PRO A 148 7.51 -3.39 24.73
C PRO A 148 7.79 -1.96 25.20
N ILE A 149 6.91 -1.41 26.05
CA ILE A 149 7.06 -0.05 26.56
C ILE A 149 8.10 0.00 27.68
N ALA A 150 8.05 -0.93 28.63
CA ALA A 150 9.05 -0.96 29.72
C ALA A 150 10.46 -1.12 29.14
N ARG A 151 10.66 -2.07 28.24
CA ARG A 151 11.96 -2.31 27.59
C ARG A 151 12.43 -1.12 26.76
N SER A 152 11.53 -0.50 26.02
CA SER A 152 11.88 0.66 25.19
C SER A 152 12.19 1.91 26.03
N ILE A 153 11.57 2.07 27.21
CA ILE A 153 11.91 3.14 28.16
C ILE A 153 13.31 2.93 28.73
N GLU A 154 13.69 1.71 29.09
CA GLU A 154 15.05 1.39 29.53
C GLU A 154 16.09 1.75 28.48
N LEU A 155 15.83 1.42 27.20
CA LEU A 155 16.71 1.75 26.10
C LEU A 155 16.76 3.28 25.84
N TRP A 156 15.63 3.96 25.95
CA TRP A 156 15.55 5.41 25.84
C TRP A 156 16.37 6.08 26.96
N ASP A 157 16.20 5.67 28.22
CA ASP A 157 16.93 6.24 29.36
C ASP A 157 18.45 6.01 29.22
N LYS A 158 18.89 4.82 28.79
CA LYS A 158 20.30 4.51 28.49
C LYS A 158 20.87 5.39 27.39
N SER A 159 20.13 5.53 26.27
CA SER A 159 20.56 6.36 25.15
C SER A 159 20.66 7.84 25.53
N MET A 160 19.67 8.36 26.26
CA MET A 160 19.69 9.73 26.75
C MET A 160 20.86 10.01 27.71
N ALA A 161 21.19 9.06 28.60
CA ALA A 161 22.34 9.18 29.51
C ALA A 161 23.67 9.17 28.73
N ALA A 162 23.77 8.35 27.68
CA ALA A 162 24.98 8.20 26.89
C ALA A 162 25.23 9.35 25.92
N THR A 163 24.19 9.85 25.25
CA THR A 163 24.33 10.77 24.12
C THR A 163 23.68 12.14 24.34
N GLY A 164 22.72 12.23 25.25
CA GLY A 164 21.86 13.42 25.39
C GLY A 164 20.99 13.72 24.17
N ILE A 165 20.91 12.80 23.20
CA ILE A 165 20.15 13.01 21.96
C ILE A 165 18.70 12.61 22.17
N TYR A 166 17.79 13.56 22.03
CA TYR A 166 16.36 13.32 21.96
C TYR A 166 15.98 12.93 20.52
N TYR A 167 15.88 11.63 20.25
CA TYR A 167 15.38 11.12 18.98
C TYR A 167 13.89 11.39 18.88
N ARG A 168 13.54 12.32 18.00
CA ARG A 168 12.14 12.67 17.79
C ARG A 168 11.49 11.68 16.83
N CYS A 169 10.53 10.93 17.31
CA CYS A 169 9.57 10.26 16.45
C CYS A 169 8.38 11.20 16.18
N GLN A 170 8.08 11.47 14.92
CA GLN A 170 7.11 12.50 14.57
C GLN A 170 5.71 12.17 15.07
N ASN A 171 5.29 10.92 14.95
CA ASN A 171 3.91 10.47 15.16
C ASN A 171 3.70 9.57 16.38
N ASP A 172 4.76 9.22 17.14
CA ASP A 172 4.63 8.44 18.37
C ASP A 172 3.74 9.18 19.40
N GLN A 173 2.58 8.58 19.69
CA GLN A 173 1.56 9.14 20.60
C GLN A 173 1.84 8.77 22.07
N SER A 174 3.06 8.98 22.54
CA SER A 174 3.53 8.64 23.87
C SER A 174 2.66 9.22 25.00
N LYS A 175 2.07 10.39 24.79
CA LYS A 175 1.14 11.02 25.76
C LYS A 175 -0.16 10.20 25.90
N THR A 176 -0.73 9.70 24.81
CA THR A 176 -1.88 8.79 24.84
C THR A 176 -1.53 7.52 25.61
N GLY A 177 -0.31 7.00 25.43
CA GLY A 177 0.22 5.87 26.16
C GLY A 177 0.56 6.11 27.63
N GLY A 178 0.39 7.35 28.12
CA GLY A 178 0.67 7.70 29.54
C GLY A 178 2.15 7.71 29.92
N ILE A 179 3.08 7.80 28.93
CA ILE A 179 4.53 7.84 29.15
C ILE A 179 5.12 9.23 28.90
N GLY A 180 4.30 10.25 28.92
CA GLY A 180 4.69 11.65 28.79
C GLY A 180 5.29 11.96 27.42
N ASN A 181 6.49 12.53 27.41
CA ASN A 181 7.21 12.92 26.20
C ASN A 181 8.24 11.86 25.74
N LYS A 182 8.34 10.71 26.41
CA LYS A 182 9.25 9.63 26.04
C LYS A 182 8.73 8.95 24.76
N ARG A 183 9.26 9.32 23.60
CA ARG A 183 8.92 8.72 22.30
C ARG A 183 9.86 7.55 22.05
N VAL A 184 9.39 6.36 22.31
CA VAL A 184 10.22 5.16 22.45
C VAL A 184 10.24 4.26 21.22
N SER A 185 9.40 4.52 20.22
CA SER A 185 9.24 3.68 19.02
C SER A 185 10.52 3.46 18.23
N VAL A 186 11.49 4.37 18.29
CA VAL A 186 12.78 4.25 17.59
C VAL A 186 13.79 3.31 18.25
N PHE A 187 13.51 2.86 19.49
CA PHE A 187 14.38 1.96 20.26
C PHE A 187 13.98 0.50 20.17
N VAL A 188 12.96 0.18 19.40
CA VAL A 188 12.47 -1.18 19.20
C VAL A 188 12.23 -1.47 17.72
N ARG A 189 12.61 -2.66 17.28
CA ARG A 189 12.29 -3.11 15.90
C ARG A 189 10.88 -3.68 15.87
N LYS A 190 9.92 -2.75 15.80
CA LYS A 190 8.49 -2.98 15.77
C LYS A 190 7.81 -1.98 14.83
N ALA A 191 6.68 -2.36 14.26
CA ALA A 191 5.89 -1.51 13.38
C ALA A 191 5.61 -0.14 14.00
N ALA A 192 6.10 0.91 13.36
CA ALA A 192 6.05 2.27 13.91
C ALA A 192 4.61 2.76 14.11
N TYR A 193 3.67 2.37 13.23
CA TYR A 193 2.27 2.78 13.33
C TYR A 193 1.55 2.22 14.57
N HIS A 194 2.04 1.15 15.21
CA HIS A 194 1.49 0.64 16.47
C HIS A 194 1.66 1.65 17.62
N PHE A 195 2.65 2.54 17.56
CA PHE A 195 2.82 3.62 18.53
C PHE A 195 1.91 4.84 18.25
N GLY A 196 0.99 4.69 17.34
CA GLY A 196 0.09 5.74 16.84
C GLY A 196 0.66 6.44 15.60
N TRP A 197 -0.24 6.93 14.76
CA TRP A 197 0.10 7.70 13.57
C TRP A 197 -0.89 8.85 13.39
N ASP A 198 -0.66 9.76 12.44
CA ASP A 198 -1.59 10.86 12.14
C ASP A 198 -2.88 10.40 11.40
N TRP A 199 -3.03 9.08 11.23
CA TRP A 199 -4.21 8.39 10.72
C TRP A 199 -4.50 7.08 11.46
N GLY A 200 -3.67 6.68 12.45
CA GLY A 200 -3.76 5.40 13.15
C GLY A 200 -3.82 5.54 14.68
N PRO A 201 -4.53 4.62 15.37
CA PRO A 201 -4.58 4.60 16.83
C PRO A 201 -3.26 4.11 17.42
N ARG A 202 -3.02 4.42 18.69
CA ARG A 202 -1.89 3.87 19.45
C ARG A 202 -2.34 2.61 20.17
N LEU A 203 -1.93 1.47 19.64
CA LEU A 203 -2.12 0.15 20.27
C LEU A 203 -0.87 -0.66 20.02
N VAL A 204 0.03 -0.65 21.00
CA VAL A 204 1.33 -1.33 20.92
C VAL A 204 1.11 -2.80 21.26
N THR A 205 1.09 -3.65 20.26
CA THR A 205 0.75 -5.07 20.35
C THR A 205 1.89 -5.89 20.95
N SER A 206 1.56 -7.07 21.44
CA SER A 206 2.48 -8.18 21.76
C SER A 206 1.80 -9.48 21.40
N GLY A 207 2.55 -10.48 20.95
CA GLY A 207 1.99 -11.79 20.65
C GLY A 207 2.76 -12.54 19.56
N ILE A 208 2.21 -13.68 19.16
CA ILE A 208 2.73 -14.53 18.10
C ILE A 208 2.02 -14.14 16.81
N ASN A 209 2.59 -13.20 16.06
CA ASN A 209 1.93 -12.59 14.89
C ASN A 209 2.23 -13.31 13.55
N GLY A 210 2.97 -14.42 13.59
CA GLY A 210 3.24 -15.31 12.48
C GLY A 210 3.13 -16.77 12.87
N ASP A 211 3.28 -17.66 11.90
CA ASP A 211 3.21 -19.10 12.13
C ASP A 211 4.33 -19.58 13.05
N VAL A 212 4.03 -20.66 13.80
CA VAL A 212 4.99 -21.45 14.56
C VAL A 212 5.09 -22.83 13.92
N VAL A 213 6.29 -23.19 13.44
CA VAL A 213 6.48 -24.39 12.63
C VAL A 213 7.67 -25.21 13.13
N LEU A 214 7.47 -26.49 13.37
CA LEU A 214 8.56 -27.46 13.44
C LEU A 214 8.92 -27.88 12.00
N SER A 215 10.20 -27.76 11.65
CA SER A 215 10.71 -28.12 10.31
C SER A 215 11.85 -29.11 10.46
N GLY A 216 11.67 -30.33 9.92
CA GLY A 216 12.67 -31.38 9.97
C GLY A 216 13.30 -31.63 8.59
N TRP A 217 14.59 -31.94 8.57
CA TRP A 217 15.28 -32.27 7.34
C TRP A 217 16.45 -33.23 7.60
N SER A 218 16.82 -33.99 6.55
CA SER A 218 17.94 -34.90 6.57
C SER A 218 18.73 -34.81 5.27
N ASN A 219 20.03 -35.05 5.31
CA ASN A 219 20.99 -35.00 4.22
C ASN A 219 21.23 -33.60 3.65
N VAL A 220 20.21 -32.96 3.05
CA VAL A 220 20.35 -31.67 2.37
C VAL A 220 19.11 -30.82 2.62
N LYS A 221 19.30 -29.53 2.98
CA LYS A 221 18.26 -28.50 3.07
C LYS A 221 18.54 -27.43 2.01
N MET A 222 17.52 -27.06 1.24
CA MET A 222 17.60 -26.00 0.24
C MET A 222 16.76 -24.81 0.70
N GLU A 223 17.35 -23.62 0.66
CA GLU A 223 16.75 -22.38 1.18
C GLU A 223 17.05 -21.20 0.24
N ASN A 224 16.26 -20.13 0.39
CA ASN A 224 16.47 -18.85 -0.28
C ASN A 224 16.58 -18.93 -1.81
N PRO A 225 15.67 -19.63 -2.52
CA PRO A 225 15.71 -19.72 -3.97
C PRO A 225 15.63 -18.32 -4.59
N HIS A 226 16.35 -18.12 -5.70
CA HIS A 226 16.34 -16.85 -6.40
C HIS A 226 16.52 -17.04 -7.91
N TYR A 227 15.45 -16.83 -8.66
CA TYR A 227 15.48 -16.81 -10.12
C TYR A 227 15.67 -15.38 -10.62
N ARG A 228 16.72 -15.14 -11.38
CA ARG A 228 17.10 -13.82 -11.88
C ARG A 228 17.08 -13.78 -13.40
N THR A 229 16.59 -12.69 -13.96
CA THR A 229 16.73 -12.36 -15.37
C THR A 229 17.93 -11.42 -15.54
N LEU A 230 19.05 -11.94 -16.01
CA LEU A 230 20.29 -11.15 -16.14
C LEU A 230 20.27 -10.21 -17.35
N ALA A 231 19.62 -10.62 -18.44
CA ALA A 231 19.44 -9.80 -19.64
C ALA A 231 18.32 -10.34 -20.51
N ILE A 232 17.70 -9.45 -21.28
CA ILE A 232 16.72 -9.78 -22.33
C ILE A 232 17.19 -9.14 -23.64
N GLU A 233 17.61 -9.96 -24.60
CA GLU A 233 18.14 -9.48 -25.88
C GLU A 233 17.68 -10.38 -27.04
N LYS A 234 17.28 -9.76 -28.15
CA LYS A 234 16.96 -10.46 -29.42
C LYS A 234 16.05 -11.69 -29.25
N GLY A 235 15.00 -11.57 -28.42
CA GLY A 235 14.05 -12.65 -28.17
C GLY A 235 14.60 -13.78 -27.28
N ARG A 236 15.64 -13.52 -26.48
CA ARG A 236 16.21 -14.47 -25.52
C ARG A 236 16.38 -13.80 -24.16
N ALA A 237 16.12 -14.54 -23.09
CA ALA A 237 16.45 -14.13 -21.73
C ALA A 237 17.59 -14.98 -21.19
N LYS A 238 18.62 -14.34 -20.66
CA LYS A 238 19.66 -15.00 -19.86
C LYS A 238 19.17 -15.09 -18.43
N MET A 239 18.96 -16.30 -17.96
CA MET A 239 18.44 -16.60 -16.63
C MET A 239 19.55 -17.13 -15.72
N CYS A 240 19.41 -16.88 -14.44
CA CYS A 240 20.25 -17.44 -13.37
C CYS A 240 19.35 -17.94 -12.26
N TYR A 241 19.72 -19.08 -11.66
CA TYR A 241 19.16 -19.59 -10.41
C TYR A 241 20.25 -19.63 -9.36
N GLU A 242 19.93 -19.23 -8.15
CA GLU A 242 20.80 -19.25 -6.97
C GLU A 242 20.02 -19.79 -5.76
N ALA A 243 20.66 -20.60 -4.91
CA ALA A 243 20.10 -21.06 -3.64
C ALA A 243 21.19 -21.32 -2.61
N ASP A 244 20.81 -21.22 -1.33
CA ASP A 244 21.63 -21.66 -0.21
C ASP A 244 21.31 -23.13 0.08
N ILE A 245 22.36 -23.94 0.28
CA ILE A 245 22.25 -25.36 0.57
C ILE A 245 23.00 -25.68 1.86
N THR A 246 22.32 -26.32 2.81
CA THR A 246 22.97 -26.90 3.98
C THR A 246 23.07 -28.42 3.78
N ALA A 247 24.27 -28.99 3.86
CA ALA A 247 24.51 -30.43 3.72
C ALA A 247 25.08 -31.03 4.99
N GLU A 248 24.62 -32.23 5.38
CA GLU A 248 25.13 -32.94 6.58
C GLU A 248 26.53 -33.54 6.37
N ARG A 249 26.92 -33.75 5.13
CA ARG A 249 28.19 -34.36 4.73
C ARG A 249 28.64 -33.89 3.36
N ASP A 250 29.90 -34.15 3.03
CA ASP A 250 30.37 -33.95 1.67
C ASP A 250 29.64 -34.93 0.72
N ILE A 251 29.05 -34.36 -0.34
CA ILE A 251 28.26 -35.15 -1.32
C ILE A 251 28.27 -34.50 -2.69
N ASN A 252 28.41 -35.31 -3.74
CA ASN A 252 28.26 -34.84 -5.12
C ASN A 252 26.84 -35.03 -5.59
N CYS A 253 26.23 -33.94 -6.07
CA CYS A 253 24.86 -33.90 -6.52
C CYS A 253 24.75 -33.15 -7.84
N ARG A 254 23.55 -33.10 -8.36
CA ARG A 254 23.20 -32.34 -9.55
C ARG A 254 22.07 -31.37 -9.22
N LEU A 255 22.28 -30.10 -9.50
CA LEU A 255 21.25 -29.09 -9.48
C LEU A 255 20.52 -29.12 -10.82
N VAL A 256 19.21 -29.33 -10.81
CA VAL A 256 18.37 -29.40 -12.01
C VAL A 256 17.24 -28.36 -11.91
N ILE A 257 17.06 -27.53 -12.95
CA ILE A 257 15.97 -26.60 -13.09
C ILE A 257 15.01 -27.10 -14.17
N LYS A 258 13.72 -27.17 -13.87
CA LYS A 258 12.68 -27.70 -14.73
C LYS A 258 11.52 -26.72 -14.97
N ASP A 259 10.89 -26.87 -16.15
CA ASP A 259 9.60 -26.30 -16.51
C ASP A 259 8.67 -27.46 -16.89
N GLY A 260 7.88 -27.96 -15.93
CA GLY A 260 7.25 -29.27 -16.04
C GLY A 260 8.28 -30.38 -16.22
N GLU A 261 8.14 -31.21 -17.27
CA GLU A 261 9.08 -32.25 -17.60
C GLU A 261 10.34 -31.76 -18.33
N LYS A 262 10.34 -30.50 -18.78
CA LYS A 262 11.46 -29.97 -19.56
C LYS A 262 12.58 -29.48 -18.65
N ILE A 263 13.77 -30.04 -18.81
CA ILE A 263 14.97 -29.54 -18.14
C ILE A 263 15.44 -28.24 -18.82
N LEU A 264 15.50 -27.17 -18.05
CA LEU A 264 16.02 -25.87 -18.46
C LEU A 264 17.51 -25.77 -18.25
N SER A 265 18.01 -26.31 -17.12
CA SER A 265 19.41 -26.35 -16.77
C SER A 265 19.72 -27.58 -15.92
N SER A 266 20.95 -28.10 -16.05
CA SER A 266 21.45 -29.20 -15.22
C SER A 266 22.95 -28.98 -14.99
N LYS A 267 23.39 -28.96 -13.71
CA LYS A 267 24.77 -28.66 -13.31
C LYS A 267 25.23 -29.57 -12.17
N GLU A 268 26.40 -30.20 -12.32
CA GLU A 268 27.02 -30.94 -11.21
C GLU A 268 27.49 -29.96 -10.12
N VAL A 269 27.21 -30.30 -8.87
CA VAL A 269 27.58 -29.54 -7.68
C VAL A 269 28.18 -30.43 -6.61
N ALA A 270 29.35 -30.04 -6.11
CA ALA A 270 30.00 -30.74 -5.00
C ALA A 270 29.66 -29.97 -3.71
N LEU A 271 28.78 -30.52 -2.92
CA LEU A 271 28.37 -29.92 -1.64
C LEU A 271 29.33 -30.35 -0.54
N LYS A 272 29.77 -29.39 0.26
CA LYS A 272 30.56 -29.61 1.47
C LYS A 272 29.63 -29.68 2.69
N ARG A 273 30.03 -30.39 3.72
CA ARG A 273 29.34 -30.37 5.01
C ARG A 273 29.16 -28.92 5.51
N GLY A 274 27.93 -28.57 5.89
CA GLY A 274 27.54 -27.23 6.33
C GLY A 274 26.99 -26.40 5.17
N ALA A 275 27.15 -25.07 5.26
CA ALA A 275 26.57 -24.11 4.32
C ALA A 275 27.31 -24.07 2.97
N ASN A 276 26.55 -24.08 1.89
CA ASN A 276 26.99 -23.95 0.51
C ASN A 276 26.12 -22.92 -0.20
N SER A 277 26.62 -22.35 -1.30
CA SER A 277 25.81 -21.59 -2.25
C SER A 277 25.94 -22.24 -3.62
N VAL A 278 24.84 -22.49 -4.29
CA VAL A 278 24.81 -23.10 -5.63
C VAL A 278 24.17 -22.14 -6.61
N SER A 279 24.65 -22.18 -7.86
CA SER A 279 24.06 -21.39 -8.94
C SER A 279 24.16 -22.09 -10.28
N THR A 280 23.23 -21.77 -11.20
CA THR A 280 23.28 -22.21 -12.59
C THR A 280 22.68 -21.16 -13.50
N GLU A 281 23.18 -21.09 -14.76
CA GLU A 281 22.70 -20.16 -15.78
C GLU A 281 22.19 -20.92 -17.01
N TRP A 282 21.20 -20.34 -17.70
CA TRP A 282 20.71 -20.87 -18.99
C TRP A 282 20.11 -19.77 -19.87
N MET A 283 19.86 -20.11 -21.13
CA MET A 283 19.20 -19.22 -22.09
C MET A 283 17.76 -19.69 -22.35
N LEU A 284 16.80 -18.82 -22.05
CA LEU A 284 15.40 -19.04 -22.38
C LEU A 284 15.06 -18.37 -23.72
N LYS A 285 14.63 -19.16 -24.72
CA LYS A 285 14.27 -18.66 -26.06
C LYS A 285 12.81 -18.20 -26.09
N ASN A 286 12.56 -17.02 -26.70
CA ASN A 286 11.24 -16.44 -26.86
C ASN A 286 10.41 -16.43 -25.57
N PRO A 287 10.95 -15.85 -24.45
CA PRO A 287 10.26 -15.86 -23.17
C PRO A 287 8.97 -15.05 -23.26
N LYS A 288 7.92 -15.53 -22.58
CA LYS A 288 6.81 -14.67 -22.20
C LYS A 288 7.27 -13.79 -21.05
N LEU A 289 7.27 -12.50 -21.25
CA LEU A 289 7.74 -11.55 -20.24
C LEU A 289 6.64 -11.24 -19.23
N TRP A 290 7.05 -10.98 -17.99
CA TRP A 290 6.18 -10.41 -16.99
C TRP A 290 6.07 -8.89 -17.21
N TRP A 291 4.85 -8.38 -17.27
CA TRP A 291 4.53 -6.96 -17.44
C TRP A 291 3.63 -6.46 -16.33
N CYS A 292 3.70 -5.16 -16.05
CA CYS A 292 2.75 -4.55 -15.12
C CYS A 292 1.39 -4.28 -15.77
N ASN A 293 0.37 -4.12 -14.91
CA ASN A 293 -0.99 -3.79 -15.30
C ASN A 293 -1.05 -2.59 -16.25
N GLY A 294 -1.86 -2.68 -17.29
CA GLY A 294 -2.04 -1.65 -18.31
C GLY A 294 -0.92 -1.56 -19.37
N VAL A 295 0.12 -2.41 -19.27
CA VAL A 295 1.23 -2.46 -20.24
C VAL A 295 1.30 -3.80 -20.97
N GLY A 296 1.04 -4.90 -20.26
CA GLY A 296 1.02 -6.25 -20.81
C GLY A 296 0.59 -7.28 -19.77
N GLU A 297 0.73 -8.56 -20.10
CA GLU A 297 0.31 -9.64 -19.22
C GLU A 297 1.40 -9.94 -18.16
N PRO A 298 1.03 -10.12 -16.88
CA PRO A 298 1.95 -10.53 -15.82
C PRO A 298 2.20 -12.05 -15.85
N HIS A 299 2.91 -12.51 -16.89
CA HIS A 299 3.11 -13.94 -17.10
C HIS A 299 4.06 -14.54 -16.05
N LEU A 300 3.61 -15.61 -15.40
CA LEU A 300 4.38 -16.37 -14.40
C LEU A 300 4.61 -17.81 -14.88
N TYR A 301 5.87 -18.22 -14.90
CA TYR A 301 6.27 -19.59 -15.10
C TYR A 301 6.20 -20.36 -13.78
N LYS A 302 5.90 -21.66 -13.84
CA LYS A 302 5.98 -22.59 -12.70
C LYS A 302 7.22 -23.43 -12.85
N TRP A 303 8.31 -23.01 -12.23
CA TRP A 303 9.57 -23.72 -12.31
C TRP A 303 9.87 -24.47 -11.02
N GLN A 304 10.64 -25.55 -11.16
CA GLN A 304 11.09 -26.38 -10.07
C GLN A 304 12.61 -26.46 -10.08
N ALA A 305 13.24 -26.32 -8.92
CA ALA A 305 14.62 -26.63 -8.70
C ALA A 305 14.77 -27.90 -7.84
N GLU A 306 15.70 -28.79 -8.19
CA GLU A 306 15.94 -30.03 -7.48
C GLU A 306 17.45 -30.25 -7.25
N ILE A 307 17.77 -30.77 -6.06
CA ILE A 307 19.09 -31.36 -5.77
C ILE A 307 18.96 -32.87 -5.86
N ILE A 308 19.59 -33.44 -6.86
CA ILE A 308 19.53 -34.89 -7.18
C ILE A 308 20.89 -35.52 -6.93
N CYS A 309 20.94 -36.55 -6.07
CA CYS A 309 22.13 -37.35 -5.79
C CYS A 309 21.77 -38.81 -5.97
N ASP A 310 22.63 -39.58 -6.64
CA ASP A 310 22.42 -41.01 -6.91
C ASP A 310 21.01 -41.34 -7.45
N ASN A 311 20.53 -40.50 -8.38
CA ASN A 311 19.17 -40.58 -8.98
C ASN A 311 18.01 -40.41 -7.97
N ARG A 312 18.25 -39.86 -6.78
CA ARG A 312 17.24 -39.52 -5.79
C ARG A 312 17.20 -38.02 -5.57
N THR A 313 16.00 -37.46 -5.59
CA THR A 313 15.80 -36.06 -5.20
C THR A 313 15.93 -35.92 -3.69
N LEU A 314 16.92 -35.19 -3.22
CA LEU A 314 17.14 -34.92 -1.80
C LEU A 314 16.47 -33.63 -1.33
N ALA A 315 16.34 -32.66 -2.20
CA ALA A 315 15.62 -31.42 -1.93
C ALA A 315 15.00 -30.90 -3.22
N SER A 316 13.84 -30.27 -3.09
CA SER A 316 13.15 -29.64 -4.22
C SER A 316 12.37 -28.42 -3.76
N GLU A 317 12.22 -27.43 -4.64
CA GLU A 317 11.37 -26.28 -4.44
C GLU A 317 10.61 -25.93 -5.72
N ASN A 318 9.43 -25.31 -5.57
CA ASN A 318 8.63 -24.84 -6.69
C ASN A 318 8.43 -23.34 -6.56
N SER A 319 8.67 -22.60 -7.64
CA SER A 319 8.56 -21.14 -7.66
C SER A 319 7.68 -20.65 -8.80
N LEU A 320 6.97 -19.55 -8.55
CA LEU A 320 6.36 -18.72 -9.59
C LEU A 320 7.38 -17.69 -10.04
N VAL A 321 7.75 -17.72 -11.32
CA VAL A 321 8.86 -16.90 -11.84
C VAL A 321 8.37 -15.97 -12.94
N GLY A 322 8.51 -14.66 -12.73
CA GLY A 322 8.29 -13.66 -13.76
C GLY A 322 9.59 -13.26 -14.45
N VAL A 323 9.68 -13.46 -15.75
CA VAL A 323 10.87 -13.08 -16.55
C VAL A 323 10.78 -11.62 -16.90
N ARG A 324 11.60 -10.78 -16.29
CA ARG A 324 11.61 -9.33 -16.52
C ARG A 324 12.97 -8.71 -16.18
N THR A 325 13.24 -7.52 -16.73
CA THR A 325 14.31 -6.60 -16.27
C THR A 325 13.67 -5.31 -15.75
N PHE A 326 14.27 -4.70 -14.74
CA PHE A 326 13.82 -3.42 -14.20
C PHE A 326 15.00 -2.50 -13.91
N ALA A 327 14.84 -1.22 -14.15
CA ALA A 327 15.80 -0.18 -13.79
C ALA A 327 15.07 1.14 -13.45
N ILE A 328 15.71 1.97 -12.64
CA ILE A 328 15.39 3.39 -12.55
C ILE A 328 16.37 4.12 -13.46
N GLU A 329 15.87 4.87 -14.44
CA GLU A 329 16.70 5.70 -15.30
C GLU A 329 16.79 7.12 -14.73
N GLU A 330 17.99 7.53 -14.38
CA GLU A 330 18.34 8.86 -13.89
C GLU A 330 19.40 9.47 -14.82
N GLN A 331 18.94 10.33 -15.75
CA GLN A 331 19.83 11.03 -16.68
C GLN A 331 19.83 12.52 -16.37
N PRO A 332 21.01 13.14 -16.20
CA PRO A 332 21.12 14.59 -16.04
C PRO A 332 20.51 15.35 -17.22
N ASP A 333 19.83 16.45 -16.93
CA ASP A 333 19.31 17.40 -17.90
C ASP A 333 19.42 18.85 -17.38
N GLU A 334 19.02 19.84 -18.19
CA GLU A 334 19.08 21.26 -17.84
C GLU A 334 18.27 21.63 -16.58
N GLN A 335 17.27 20.81 -16.19
CA GLN A 335 16.40 21.07 -15.04
C GLN A 335 16.71 20.16 -13.83
N GLY A 336 17.76 19.33 -13.89
CA GLY A 336 18.16 18.44 -12.82
C GLY A 336 18.55 17.05 -13.30
N ALA A 337 17.70 16.04 -13.08
CA ALA A 337 17.88 14.68 -13.63
C ALA A 337 16.52 13.99 -13.76
N SER A 338 16.35 13.19 -14.80
CA SER A 338 15.15 12.34 -14.96
C SER A 338 15.01 11.35 -13.79
N PHE A 339 13.81 10.85 -13.58
CA PHE A 339 13.55 9.74 -12.68
C PHE A 339 12.38 8.93 -13.24
N ARG A 340 12.69 7.83 -13.91
CA ARG A 340 11.65 7.02 -14.56
C ARG A 340 11.90 5.53 -14.43
N PHE A 341 10.84 4.76 -14.29
CA PHE A 341 10.89 3.31 -14.27
C PHE A 341 11.01 2.78 -15.69
N VAL A 342 11.89 1.81 -15.87
CA VAL A 342 12.10 1.11 -17.13
C VAL A 342 11.89 -0.39 -16.90
N LEU A 343 10.80 -0.92 -17.43
CA LEU A 343 10.46 -2.34 -17.36
C LEU A 343 10.68 -2.99 -18.73
N ASN A 344 11.49 -4.03 -18.81
CA ASN A 344 11.81 -4.73 -20.07
C ASN A 344 12.29 -3.78 -21.18
N GLY A 345 13.08 -2.77 -20.81
CA GLY A 345 13.59 -1.75 -21.74
C GLY A 345 12.57 -0.67 -22.15
N LYS A 346 11.35 -0.67 -21.60
CA LYS A 346 10.34 0.35 -21.89
C LYS A 346 10.12 1.28 -20.71
N PRO A 347 10.12 2.61 -20.91
CA PRO A 347 9.77 3.55 -19.85
C PRO A 347 8.28 3.44 -19.50
N ILE A 348 8.00 3.35 -18.20
CA ILE A 348 6.64 3.19 -17.65
C ILE A 348 6.28 4.42 -16.83
N PHE A 349 5.10 5.01 -17.07
CA PHE A 349 4.53 5.97 -16.14
C PHE A 349 3.98 5.20 -14.93
N SER A 350 4.51 5.48 -13.75
CA SER A 350 4.08 4.84 -12.50
C SER A 350 2.75 5.45 -12.04
N LYS A 351 1.65 4.72 -12.27
CA LYS A 351 0.29 5.04 -11.83
C LYS A 351 0.00 4.24 -10.56
N GLY A 352 -0.10 4.90 -9.41
CA GLY A 352 -0.21 4.06 -8.22
C GLY A 352 -0.55 4.79 -6.93
N THR A 353 -0.25 4.11 -5.86
CA THR A 353 -0.64 4.52 -4.52
C THR A 353 0.35 4.06 -3.46
N ASN A 354 0.32 4.74 -2.31
CA ASN A 354 0.91 4.23 -1.09
C ASN A 354 -0.06 3.28 -0.39
N TYR A 355 0.47 2.20 0.12
CA TYR A 355 -0.22 1.18 0.88
C TYR A 355 0.29 1.19 2.32
N ILE A 356 -0.62 1.14 3.29
CA ILE A 356 -0.36 0.94 4.71
C ILE A 356 -0.99 -0.39 5.15
N PRO A 357 -0.61 -0.98 6.31
CA PRO A 357 -1.28 -2.18 6.80
C PRO A 357 -2.80 -2.01 6.86
N GLN A 358 -3.56 -3.03 6.44
CA GLN A 358 -5.02 -2.94 6.32
C GLN A 358 -5.76 -2.99 7.65
N ASP A 359 -5.07 -3.37 8.72
CA ASP A 359 -5.61 -3.41 10.08
C ASP A 359 -4.50 -3.11 11.08
N LEU A 360 -4.85 -2.59 12.24
CA LEU A 360 -3.90 -2.48 13.33
C LEU A 360 -3.53 -3.86 13.89
N PHE A 361 -4.48 -4.77 13.90
CA PHE A 361 -4.29 -6.17 14.30
C PHE A 361 -4.08 -7.02 13.05
N THR A 362 -2.82 -7.26 12.69
CA THR A 362 -2.43 -7.88 11.41
C THR A 362 -3.03 -9.26 11.17
N ASN A 363 -3.35 -10.00 12.25
CA ASN A 363 -4.04 -11.29 12.18
C ASN A 363 -5.50 -11.23 11.67
N ARG A 364 -6.11 -10.04 11.61
CA ARG A 364 -7.45 -9.82 11.03
C ARG A 364 -7.42 -9.68 9.50
N VAL A 365 -6.23 -9.59 8.90
CA VAL A 365 -6.10 -9.44 7.44
C VAL A 365 -5.99 -10.82 6.80
N SER A 366 -7.04 -11.25 6.13
CA SER A 366 -7.06 -12.51 5.37
C SER A 366 -6.49 -12.32 3.95
N ASP A 367 -6.15 -13.42 3.28
CA ASP A 367 -5.71 -13.38 1.88
C ASP A 367 -6.80 -12.83 0.96
N ALA A 368 -8.07 -13.15 1.23
CA ALA A 368 -9.20 -12.57 0.51
C ALA A 368 -9.30 -11.05 0.68
N ARG A 369 -8.90 -10.51 1.85
CA ARG A 369 -8.86 -9.07 2.07
C ARG A 369 -7.72 -8.40 1.31
N TYR A 370 -6.57 -9.06 1.18
CA TYR A 370 -5.49 -8.62 0.28
C TYR A 370 -5.95 -8.61 -1.17
N GLU A 371 -6.52 -9.73 -1.64
CA GLU A 371 -6.99 -9.88 -3.02
C GLU A 371 -8.02 -8.80 -3.38
N LYS A 372 -9.02 -8.58 -2.53
CA LYS A 372 -10.04 -7.55 -2.73
C LYS A 372 -9.43 -6.14 -2.87
N LEU A 373 -8.49 -5.78 -2.00
CA LEU A 373 -7.90 -4.44 -2.02
C LEU A 373 -6.96 -4.24 -3.22
N LEU A 374 -6.13 -5.23 -3.53
CA LEU A 374 -5.18 -5.15 -4.64
C LEU A 374 -5.88 -5.22 -6.00
N THR A 375 -6.96 -6.02 -6.11
CA THR A 375 -7.84 -6.02 -7.28
C THR A 375 -8.48 -4.64 -7.48
N ALA A 376 -8.96 -4.00 -6.41
CA ALA A 376 -9.50 -2.65 -6.51
C ALA A 376 -8.46 -1.63 -7.01
N ALA A 377 -7.19 -1.78 -6.65
CA ALA A 377 -6.12 -0.94 -7.19
C ALA A 377 -5.93 -1.15 -8.71
N VAL A 378 -5.94 -2.40 -9.17
CA VAL A 378 -5.86 -2.75 -10.60
C VAL A 378 -7.08 -2.25 -11.37
N GLU A 379 -8.28 -2.38 -10.82
CA GLU A 379 -9.52 -1.84 -11.40
C GLU A 379 -9.51 -0.31 -11.50
N ALA A 380 -8.73 0.36 -10.65
CA ALA A 380 -8.44 1.79 -10.77
C ALA A 380 -7.26 2.11 -11.70
N ASN A 381 -6.87 1.17 -12.58
CA ASN A 381 -5.77 1.32 -13.55
C ASN A 381 -4.39 1.60 -12.92
N MET A 382 -4.21 1.23 -11.66
CA MET A 382 -2.91 1.34 -10.99
C MET A 382 -1.98 0.20 -11.44
N ASN A 383 -0.69 0.51 -11.56
CA ASN A 383 0.37 -0.45 -11.87
C ASN A 383 1.47 -0.48 -10.80
N THR A 384 1.39 0.36 -9.78
CA THR A 384 2.43 0.49 -8.75
C THR A 384 1.81 0.62 -7.36
N ILE A 385 2.36 -0.14 -6.41
CA ILE A 385 2.04 -0.05 -4.98
C ILE A 385 3.33 0.24 -4.22
N ARG A 386 3.37 1.29 -3.42
CA ARG A 386 4.44 1.51 -2.46
C ARG A 386 4.03 1.00 -1.09
N VAL A 387 4.72 -0.03 -0.59
CA VAL A 387 4.58 -0.52 0.79
C VAL A 387 5.35 0.40 1.70
N TRP A 388 4.64 1.22 2.45
CA TRP A 388 5.16 2.33 3.23
C TRP A 388 5.95 1.87 4.48
N GLY A 389 7.07 2.54 4.75
CA GLY A 389 8.07 2.15 5.76
C GLY A 389 7.68 2.32 7.24
N GLY A 390 6.51 2.82 7.56
CA GLY A 390 6.00 2.87 8.94
C GLY A 390 5.10 1.70 9.33
N GLY A 391 4.85 0.77 8.39
CA GLY A 391 3.99 -0.39 8.53
C GLY A 391 4.72 -1.68 8.88
N ILE A 392 4.44 -2.71 8.12
CA ILE A 392 5.05 -4.05 8.20
C ILE A 392 5.51 -4.51 6.82
N TYR A 393 6.44 -5.47 6.78
CA TYR A 393 6.61 -6.30 5.60
C TYR A 393 5.41 -7.25 5.53
N GLU A 394 4.65 -7.21 4.46
CA GLU A 394 3.41 -7.99 4.34
C GLU A 394 3.69 -9.49 4.21
N ARG A 395 2.64 -10.32 4.31
CA ARG A 395 2.75 -11.77 4.14
C ARG A 395 3.01 -12.12 2.67
N GLU A 396 3.48 -13.34 2.42
CA GLU A 396 3.77 -13.84 1.07
C GLU A 396 2.59 -13.68 0.11
N SER A 397 1.37 -13.96 0.59
CA SER A 397 0.15 -13.84 -0.22
C SER A 397 -0.07 -12.43 -0.80
N PHE A 398 0.35 -11.37 -0.11
CA PHE A 398 0.30 -10.00 -0.65
C PHE A 398 1.16 -9.86 -1.92
N TYR A 399 2.40 -10.31 -1.86
CA TYR A 399 3.34 -10.22 -2.98
C TYR A 399 2.96 -11.16 -4.12
N GLU A 400 2.52 -12.38 -3.80
CA GLU A 400 2.00 -13.32 -4.81
C GLU A 400 0.79 -12.76 -5.58
N ILE A 401 -0.10 -12.04 -4.88
CA ILE A 401 -1.22 -11.37 -5.54
C ILE A 401 -0.71 -10.22 -6.41
N CYS A 402 0.26 -9.43 -5.96
CA CYS A 402 0.90 -8.40 -6.77
C CYS A 402 1.57 -8.99 -8.02
N ASP A 403 2.25 -10.14 -7.89
CA ASP A 403 2.86 -10.86 -9.02
C ASP A 403 1.82 -11.26 -10.07
N LYS A 404 0.68 -11.82 -9.63
CA LYS A 404 -0.44 -12.26 -10.49
C LYS A 404 -1.19 -11.10 -11.14
N LEU A 405 -1.31 -9.98 -10.43
CA LEU A 405 -2.04 -8.80 -10.90
C LEU A 405 -1.17 -7.82 -11.71
N GLY A 406 0.14 -8.01 -11.76
CA GLY A 406 1.06 -7.10 -12.44
C GLY A 406 1.23 -5.76 -11.71
N LEU A 407 1.25 -5.75 -10.39
CA LEU A 407 1.53 -4.56 -9.60
C LEU A 407 3.02 -4.46 -9.29
N LEU A 408 3.67 -3.39 -9.71
CA LEU A 408 5.04 -3.05 -9.32
C LEU A 408 5.04 -2.69 -7.82
N VAL A 409 5.87 -3.35 -7.03
CA VAL A 409 6.00 -3.07 -5.60
C VAL A 409 7.28 -2.28 -5.34
N TRP A 410 7.11 -1.07 -4.82
CA TRP A 410 8.15 -0.27 -4.18
C TRP A 410 8.14 -0.64 -2.69
N GLN A 411 9.16 -1.38 -2.24
CA GLN A 411 9.25 -1.86 -0.86
C GLN A 411 10.14 -0.95 -0.01
N ASP A 412 9.53 -0.23 0.96
CA ASP A 412 10.30 0.43 2.00
C ASP A 412 10.75 -0.59 3.07
N PHE A 413 11.95 -0.41 3.61
CA PHE A 413 12.30 -0.97 4.91
C PHE A 413 11.54 -0.24 6.03
N MET A 414 11.23 -0.95 7.12
CA MET A 414 10.33 -0.46 8.16
C MET A 414 10.98 0.59 9.07
N PHE A 415 11.22 1.77 8.48
CA PHE A 415 11.70 2.99 9.12
C PHE A 415 10.93 4.20 8.58
N SER A 416 10.42 5.06 9.48
CA SER A 416 9.60 6.19 9.03
C SER A 416 9.67 7.39 9.96
N CYS A 417 9.76 8.59 9.36
CA CYS A 417 9.60 9.91 9.98
C CYS A 417 10.41 10.12 11.26
N SER A 418 11.55 9.43 11.43
CA SER A 418 12.37 9.46 12.63
C SER A 418 13.84 9.18 12.32
N LEU A 419 14.74 9.71 13.15
CA LEU A 419 16.11 9.19 13.22
C LEU A 419 16.14 8.05 14.22
N TYR A 420 16.96 7.03 13.96
CA TYR A 420 17.09 5.85 14.79
C TYR A 420 18.49 5.80 15.40
N PRO A 421 18.66 5.34 16.66
CA PRO A 421 19.97 5.18 17.29
C PRO A 421 20.71 3.92 16.79
N ALA A 422 20.95 3.87 15.47
CA ALA A 422 21.43 2.67 14.77
C ALA A 422 22.94 2.50 14.95
N GLU A 423 23.34 1.86 16.04
CA GLU A 423 24.71 1.47 16.34
C GLU A 423 24.75 0.16 17.14
N GLY A 424 25.93 -0.47 17.19
CA GLY A 424 26.17 -1.69 17.98
C GLY A 424 25.17 -2.79 17.66
N ALA A 425 24.56 -3.36 18.70
CA ALA A 425 23.60 -4.48 18.58
C ALA A 425 22.36 -4.13 17.75
N LEU A 426 21.88 -2.88 17.82
CA LEU A 426 20.72 -2.46 17.03
C LEU A 426 21.05 -2.42 15.52
N LEU A 427 22.23 -1.95 15.14
CA LEU A 427 22.67 -1.93 13.73
C LEU A 427 22.80 -3.35 13.17
N GLU A 428 23.40 -4.28 13.95
CA GLU A 428 23.48 -5.70 13.55
C GLU A 428 22.09 -6.34 13.43
N ASN A 429 21.19 -6.03 14.36
CA ASN A 429 19.79 -6.51 14.29
C ASN A 429 19.06 -5.99 13.04
N ILE A 430 19.27 -4.72 12.65
CA ILE A 430 18.76 -4.13 11.41
C ILE A 430 19.35 -4.83 10.18
N LYS A 431 20.62 -5.15 10.19
CA LYS A 431 21.29 -5.90 9.12
C LYS A 431 20.67 -7.29 8.92
N HIS A 432 20.49 -8.04 10.00
CA HIS A 432 19.83 -9.36 9.95
C HIS A 432 18.37 -9.28 9.49
N GLU A 433 17.63 -8.24 9.90
CA GLU A 433 16.29 -7.96 9.37
C GLU A 433 16.33 -7.75 7.86
N ALA A 434 17.24 -6.88 7.39
CA ALA A 434 17.39 -6.61 5.96
C ALA A 434 17.78 -7.88 5.18
N GLU A 435 18.72 -8.68 5.69
CA GLU A 435 19.14 -9.95 5.07
C GLU A 435 17.94 -10.91 4.94
N TYR A 436 17.15 -11.07 5.97
CA TYR A 436 15.97 -11.93 5.96
C TYR A 436 14.91 -11.42 4.96
N GLN A 437 14.55 -10.14 5.03
CA GLN A 437 13.47 -9.61 4.21
C GLN A 437 13.85 -9.53 2.73
N VAL A 438 15.09 -9.18 2.40
CA VAL A 438 15.56 -9.19 1.01
C VAL A 438 15.56 -10.61 0.45
N ARG A 439 16.07 -11.62 1.19
CA ARG A 439 16.05 -13.03 0.75
C ARG A 439 14.62 -13.51 0.50
N ARG A 440 13.68 -13.17 1.38
CA ARG A 440 12.28 -13.54 1.29
C ARG A 440 11.60 -12.92 0.06
N LEU A 441 11.80 -11.62 -0.17
CA LEU A 441 11.01 -10.84 -1.12
C LEU A 441 11.63 -10.69 -2.52
N ARG A 442 12.94 -10.90 -2.67
CA ARG A 442 13.65 -10.75 -3.97
C ARG A 442 13.16 -11.73 -5.05
N GLN A 443 12.47 -12.79 -4.65
CA GLN A 443 11.92 -13.80 -5.55
C GLN A 443 10.69 -13.31 -6.31
N HIS A 444 9.97 -12.32 -5.77
CA HIS A 444 8.74 -11.79 -6.38
C HIS A 444 9.07 -10.87 -7.57
N PRO A 445 8.58 -11.16 -8.79
CA PRO A 445 8.79 -10.28 -9.94
C PRO A 445 8.13 -8.90 -9.77
N SER A 446 7.12 -8.78 -8.93
CA SER A 446 6.48 -7.51 -8.59
C SER A 446 7.40 -6.58 -7.81
N VAL A 447 8.27 -7.08 -6.92
CA VAL A 447 9.19 -6.26 -6.15
C VAL A 447 10.27 -5.70 -7.08
N VAL A 448 10.32 -4.37 -7.21
CA VAL A 448 11.19 -3.69 -8.20
C VAL A 448 12.11 -2.64 -7.59
N ILE A 449 11.82 -2.14 -6.38
CA ILE A 449 12.64 -1.14 -5.69
C ILE A 449 12.75 -1.49 -4.22
N TRP A 450 13.95 -1.42 -3.69
CA TRP A 450 14.25 -1.36 -2.28
C TRP A 450 14.42 0.08 -1.83
N CYS A 451 13.73 0.51 -0.77
CA CYS A 451 13.85 1.85 -0.24
C CYS A 451 14.14 1.82 1.26
N GLY A 452 15.20 2.48 1.68
CA GLY A 452 15.69 2.42 3.06
C GLY A 452 14.72 2.96 4.10
N ASN A 453 13.94 4.01 3.77
CA ASN A 453 12.99 4.59 4.72
C ASN A 453 12.00 5.56 4.06
N ASN A 454 10.97 5.93 4.87
CA ASN A 454 10.07 7.04 4.61
C ASN A 454 10.43 8.27 5.45
N GLU A 455 10.82 9.40 4.83
CA GLU A 455 10.96 10.74 5.44
C GLU A 455 11.86 10.82 6.69
N CYS A 456 12.76 9.86 6.92
CA CYS A 456 13.61 9.91 8.12
C CYS A 456 14.57 11.12 8.13
N GLU A 457 14.98 11.61 6.96
CA GLU A 457 15.82 12.82 6.85
C GLU A 457 15.13 14.10 7.31
N ASP A 458 13.81 14.17 7.30
CA ASP A 458 13.07 15.35 7.76
C ASP A 458 13.35 15.66 9.25
N ASN A 459 13.66 14.64 10.04
CA ASN A 459 14.06 14.83 11.43
C ASN A 459 15.46 15.47 11.56
N TYR A 460 16.41 15.13 10.69
CA TYR A 460 17.70 15.80 10.63
C TYR A 460 17.54 17.30 10.32
N TYR A 461 16.73 17.66 9.31
CA TYR A 461 16.44 19.07 9.02
C TYR A 461 15.75 19.78 10.18
N SER A 462 14.88 19.07 10.89
CA SER A 462 14.19 19.60 12.07
C SER A 462 15.16 19.84 13.23
N MET A 463 16.12 18.96 13.48
CA MET A 463 17.17 19.14 14.50
C MET A 463 18.01 20.38 14.21
N ARG A 464 18.47 20.56 12.97
CA ARG A 464 19.27 21.72 12.53
C ARG A 464 18.51 23.04 12.62
N LYS A 465 17.20 23.04 12.33
CA LYS A 465 16.37 24.26 12.33
C LYS A 465 15.75 24.61 13.68
N ASN A 466 15.96 23.76 14.69
CA ASN A 466 15.30 23.95 15.99
C ASN A 466 15.81 25.20 16.68
N LYS A 467 14.98 26.24 16.72
CA LYS A 467 15.26 27.52 17.36
C LYS A 467 15.57 27.40 18.87
N LYS A 468 15.10 26.33 19.53
CA LYS A 468 15.34 26.05 20.95
C LYS A 468 16.71 25.43 21.21
N LYS A 469 17.51 25.14 20.17
CA LYS A 469 18.84 24.52 20.26
C LYS A 469 18.87 23.30 21.22
N LEU A 470 17.92 22.38 21.03
CA LEU A 470 17.81 21.17 21.87
C LEU A 470 19.01 20.22 21.68
N HIS A 471 19.79 20.38 20.63
CA HIS A 471 20.95 19.56 20.32
C HIS A 471 22.15 20.42 19.93
N THR A 472 23.34 19.98 20.31
CA THR A 472 24.60 20.58 19.87
C THR A 472 24.93 20.17 18.42
N ALA A 473 25.91 20.83 17.81
CA ALA A 473 26.36 20.47 16.46
C ALA A 473 26.92 19.04 16.42
N GLU A 474 27.66 18.64 17.45
CA GLU A 474 28.24 17.30 17.60
C GLU A 474 27.14 16.23 17.72
N GLN A 475 26.09 16.49 18.48
CA GLN A 475 24.93 15.59 18.60
C GLN A 475 24.20 15.41 17.25
N ILE A 476 24.05 16.50 16.47
CA ILE A 476 23.43 16.45 15.14
C ILE A 476 24.29 15.63 14.19
N GLU A 477 25.61 15.85 14.18
CA GLU A 477 26.52 15.08 13.31
C GLU A 477 26.61 13.61 13.74
N TYR A 478 26.56 13.32 15.05
CA TYR A 478 26.49 11.96 15.54
C TYR A 478 25.24 11.21 15.04
N ALA A 479 24.07 11.86 15.14
CA ALA A 479 22.83 11.29 14.61
C ALA A 479 22.88 11.12 13.07
N ALA A 480 23.53 12.06 12.35
CA ALA A 480 23.74 11.93 10.92
C ALA A 480 24.67 10.76 10.55
N LYS A 481 25.72 10.51 11.37
CA LYS A 481 26.60 9.36 11.20
C LYS A 481 25.85 8.04 11.39
N GLN A 482 25.00 7.94 12.40
CA GLN A 482 24.15 6.76 12.63
C GLN A 482 23.19 6.54 11.44
N PHE A 483 22.57 7.61 10.94
CA PHE A 483 21.72 7.54 9.74
C PHE A 483 22.48 6.97 8.53
N ARG A 484 23.67 7.51 8.22
CA ARG A 484 24.46 7.01 7.11
C ARG A 484 24.87 5.53 7.31
N ALA A 485 25.28 5.16 8.53
CA ALA A 485 25.66 3.79 8.84
C ALA A 485 24.51 2.82 8.60
N GLN A 486 23.31 3.15 9.10
CA GLN A 486 22.10 2.34 8.94
C GLN A 486 21.77 2.08 7.48
N TYR A 487 21.64 3.15 6.68
CA TYR A 487 21.15 3.00 5.30
C TYR A 487 22.22 2.55 4.32
N ASN A 488 23.52 2.77 4.62
CA ASN A 488 24.60 2.13 3.90
C ASN A 488 24.62 0.60 4.16
N THR A 489 24.45 0.17 5.42
CA THR A 489 24.38 -1.27 5.77
C THR A 489 23.22 -1.95 5.05
N ILE A 490 22.02 -1.34 5.01
CA ILE A 490 20.88 -1.86 4.26
C ILE A 490 21.19 -1.91 2.76
N GLY A 491 21.80 -0.86 2.21
CA GLY A 491 22.19 -0.80 0.80
C GLY A 491 23.22 -1.89 0.42
N GLU A 492 24.19 -2.16 1.28
CA GLU A 492 25.15 -3.25 1.10
C GLU A 492 24.48 -4.62 1.08
N VAL A 493 23.49 -4.83 1.95
CA VAL A 493 22.67 -6.06 1.95
C VAL A 493 21.90 -6.19 0.64
N CYS A 494 21.24 -5.12 0.18
CA CYS A 494 20.51 -5.12 -1.09
C CYS A 494 21.44 -5.39 -2.27
N ALA A 495 22.59 -4.72 -2.34
CA ALA A 495 23.57 -4.90 -3.41
C ALA A 495 24.12 -6.33 -3.45
N LYS A 496 24.29 -6.97 -2.29
CA LYS A 496 24.78 -8.36 -2.20
C LYS A 496 23.72 -9.38 -2.56
N LEU A 497 22.47 -9.21 -2.07
CA LEU A 497 21.44 -10.24 -2.14
C LEU A 497 20.45 -10.04 -3.29
N SER A 498 20.33 -8.84 -3.83
CA SER A 498 19.40 -8.46 -4.90
C SER A 498 20.03 -7.44 -5.86
N PRO A 499 21.18 -7.78 -6.49
CA PRO A 499 22.01 -6.82 -7.25
C PRO A 499 21.35 -6.29 -8.52
N ASP A 500 20.29 -6.90 -8.99
CA ASP A 500 19.52 -6.53 -10.19
C ASP A 500 18.36 -5.58 -9.88
N LEU A 501 18.14 -5.21 -8.63
CA LEU A 501 17.14 -4.24 -8.23
C LEU A 501 17.76 -2.98 -7.62
N PRO A 502 17.25 -1.79 -7.97
CA PRO A 502 17.74 -0.55 -7.42
C PRO A 502 17.42 -0.44 -5.92
N TYR A 503 18.37 0.13 -5.18
CA TYR A 503 18.21 0.57 -3.81
C TYR A 503 18.18 2.09 -3.74
N ARG A 504 17.18 2.65 -3.03
CA ARG A 504 17.07 4.08 -2.70
C ARG A 504 17.23 4.25 -1.19
N VAL A 505 18.02 5.20 -0.77
CA VAL A 505 18.28 5.46 0.66
C VAL A 505 17.02 5.85 1.41
N SER A 506 16.18 6.68 0.78
CA SER A 506 15.00 7.29 1.39
C SER A 506 13.94 7.59 0.32
N SER A 507 12.72 7.82 0.74
CA SER A 507 11.69 8.49 -0.03
C SER A 507 11.09 9.61 0.84
N PRO A 508 11.10 10.91 0.38
CA PRO A 508 11.69 11.34 -0.90
C PRO A 508 13.22 11.44 -0.84
N PHE A 509 13.88 11.30 -1.99
CA PHE A 509 15.35 11.35 -2.07
C PHE A 509 15.84 11.96 -3.39
N SER A 510 16.73 12.97 -3.29
CA SER A 510 17.28 13.67 -4.46
C SER A 510 18.61 13.11 -4.97
N GLY A 511 19.07 11.97 -4.43
CA GLY A 511 20.35 11.35 -4.78
C GLY A 511 21.51 11.65 -3.83
N GLU A 512 21.35 12.59 -2.88
CA GLU A 512 22.38 13.00 -1.94
C GLU A 512 21.83 13.05 -0.51
N TYR A 513 22.61 12.53 0.46
CA TYR A 513 22.26 12.60 1.87
C TYR A 513 22.11 14.03 2.36
N PHE A 514 21.04 14.28 3.08
CA PHE A 514 20.75 15.58 3.73
C PHE A 514 20.62 16.75 2.77
N VAL A 515 20.29 16.50 1.51
CA VAL A 515 19.88 17.50 0.53
C VAL A 515 18.35 17.42 0.36
N LYS A 516 17.68 18.48 0.79
CA LYS A 516 16.20 18.49 0.77
C LYS A 516 15.67 18.40 -0.65
N PRO A 517 14.85 17.36 -0.97
CA PRO A 517 14.24 17.22 -2.28
C PRO A 517 13.39 18.44 -2.67
N ASN A 518 13.51 18.87 -3.92
CA ASN A 518 12.77 20.00 -4.48
C ASN A 518 11.93 19.64 -5.70
N GLY A 519 12.02 18.37 -6.16
CA GLY A 519 11.31 17.82 -7.32
C GLY A 519 12.08 17.89 -8.64
N THR A 520 13.30 18.40 -8.67
CA THR A 520 14.11 18.45 -9.92
C THR A 520 14.92 17.18 -10.15
N LYS A 521 15.12 16.37 -9.11
CA LYS A 521 15.80 15.07 -9.13
C LYS A 521 15.07 14.09 -8.21
N GLY A 522 15.12 12.80 -8.53
CA GLY A 522 14.54 11.75 -7.71
C GLY A 522 13.02 11.89 -7.52
N ASP A 523 12.55 11.40 -6.39
CA ASP A 523 11.14 11.44 -6.02
C ASP A 523 10.80 12.59 -5.04
N PHE A 524 9.51 12.89 -4.91
CA PHE A 524 9.05 14.07 -4.17
C PHE A 524 7.74 13.82 -3.43
N HIS A 525 7.67 14.23 -2.14
CA HIS A 525 6.46 14.29 -1.34
C HIS A 525 5.86 15.69 -1.36
N TYR A 526 4.61 15.84 -1.82
CA TYR A 526 3.95 17.14 -1.96
C TYR A 526 2.74 17.30 -1.05
N TRP A 527 2.97 17.87 0.13
CA TRP A 527 1.96 18.08 1.16
C TRP A 527 1.49 19.55 1.27
N THR A 528 1.99 20.45 0.43
CA THR A 528 1.75 21.90 0.57
C THR A 528 0.27 22.27 0.43
N VAL A 529 -0.46 21.59 -0.47
CA VAL A 529 -1.91 21.79 -0.62
C VAL A 529 -2.63 21.33 0.64
N TRP A 530 -2.45 20.09 1.09
CA TRP A 530 -3.09 19.62 2.32
C TRP A 530 -2.65 20.41 3.56
N ALA A 531 -1.41 20.86 3.64
CA ALA A 531 -0.94 21.72 4.72
C ALA A 531 -1.64 23.10 4.75
N GLY A 532 -2.47 23.41 3.74
CA GLY A 532 -3.28 24.63 3.68
C GLY A 532 -2.49 25.90 3.34
N ARG A 533 -1.34 25.73 2.66
CA ARG A 533 -0.46 26.86 2.30
C ARG A 533 -0.79 27.44 0.93
N VAL A 534 -1.41 26.64 0.06
CA VAL A 534 -1.83 27.01 -1.30
C VAL A 534 -3.19 26.39 -1.62
N GLY A 535 -3.88 26.90 -2.65
CA GLY A 535 -5.11 26.35 -3.16
C GLY A 535 -4.91 25.02 -3.90
N LEU A 536 -6.01 24.44 -4.40
CA LEU A 536 -5.96 23.18 -5.17
C LEU A 536 -5.13 23.32 -6.45
N ASP A 537 -5.08 24.49 -7.06
CA ASP A 537 -4.23 24.81 -8.23
C ASP A 537 -2.74 24.58 -7.97
N GLY A 538 -2.33 24.49 -6.71
CA GLY A 538 -0.99 24.08 -6.31
C GLY A 538 -0.59 22.70 -6.86
N PHE A 539 -1.54 21.80 -7.10
CA PHE A 539 -1.29 20.53 -7.77
C PHE A 539 -0.93 20.69 -9.25
N ILE A 540 -1.47 21.69 -9.94
CA ILE A 540 -1.12 21.98 -11.34
C ILE A 540 0.23 22.74 -11.42
N ARG A 541 0.48 23.64 -10.49
CA ARG A 541 1.66 24.54 -10.51
C ARG A 541 2.95 23.84 -10.07
N LYS A 542 2.85 22.83 -9.21
CA LYS A 542 4.02 22.11 -8.75
C LYS A 542 4.44 21.05 -9.78
N ARG A 543 5.71 21.12 -10.17
CA ARG A 543 6.34 20.11 -11.02
C ARG A 543 7.33 19.29 -10.19
N ALA A 544 7.38 17.98 -10.45
CA ALA A 544 8.40 17.08 -9.93
C ALA A 544 8.66 15.93 -10.91
N ARG A 545 9.83 15.29 -10.81
CA ARG A 545 10.20 14.15 -11.65
C ARG A 545 9.33 12.93 -11.37
N PHE A 546 8.94 12.78 -10.09
CA PHE A 546 8.10 11.70 -9.62
C PHE A 546 7.43 12.11 -8.30
N PHE A 547 6.12 12.03 -8.23
CA PHE A 547 5.39 12.26 -6.99
C PHE A 547 5.16 10.92 -6.30
N SER A 548 5.97 10.61 -5.29
CA SER A 548 5.87 9.39 -4.48
C SER A 548 4.86 9.52 -3.32
N GLU A 549 4.54 10.76 -2.91
CA GLU A 549 3.41 11.04 -2.02
C GLU A 549 2.78 12.40 -2.32
N TYR A 550 1.47 12.45 -2.27
CA TYR A 550 0.64 13.64 -2.17
C TYR A 550 -0.73 13.24 -1.67
N GLY A 551 -1.39 14.09 -0.90
CA GLY A 551 -2.64 13.69 -0.27
C GLY A 551 -3.59 14.83 0.04
N TYR A 552 -4.85 14.44 0.28
CA TYR A 552 -5.93 15.32 0.69
C TYR A 552 -6.95 14.51 1.48
N GLN A 553 -7.36 14.93 2.69
CA GLN A 553 -8.30 14.19 3.53
C GLN A 553 -9.76 14.43 3.15
N SER A 554 -10.61 13.45 3.50
CA SER A 554 -12.06 13.60 3.54
C SER A 554 -12.65 12.84 4.72
N TYR A 555 -13.88 13.20 5.11
CA TYR A 555 -14.64 12.40 6.06
C TYR A 555 -14.99 11.02 5.45
N PRO A 556 -15.15 9.98 6.28
CA PRO A 556 -15.66 8.68 5.85
C PRO A 556 -17.15 8.73 5.47
N PHE A 557 -17.71 7.62 5.02
CA PHE A 557 -19.15 7.48 4.78
C PHE A 557 -19.94 7.50 6.10
N TYR A 558 -21.23 7.86 6.01
CA TYR A 558 -22.12 7.84 7.17
C TYR A 558 -22.22 6.45 7.81
N GLU A 559 -22.25 5.40 6.99
CA GLU A 559 -22.29 4.01 7.41
C GLU A 559 -21.01 3.61 8.15
N THR A 560 -19.87 4.09 7.69
CA THR A 560 -18.58 3.92 8.37
C THR A 560 -18.60 4.61 9.74
N ILE A 561 -19.13 5.83 9.82
CA ILE A 561 -19.30 6.57 11.08
C ILE A 561 -20.23 5.80 12.03
N ALA A 562 -21.32 5.24 11.53
CA ALA A 562 -22.29 4.50 12.32
C ALA A 562 -21.69 3.25 13.01
N LYS A 563 -20.64 2.65 12.41
CA LYS A 563 -19.95 1.48 12.98
C LYS A 563 -19.05 1.84 14.16
N PHE A 564 -18.49 3.05 14.22
CA PHE A 564 -17.68 3.46 15.36
C PHE A 564 -18.34 4.50 16.27
N ILE A 565 -19.46 5.12 15.85
CA ILE A 565 -20.34 5.94 16.69
C ILE A 565 -21.75 5.33 16.62
N PRO A 566 -22.08 4.40 17.52
CA PRO A 566 -23.34 3.64 17.46
C PRO A 566 -24.59 4.50 17.58
N ARG A 567 -24.60 5.49 18.48
CA ARG A 567 -25.77 6.34 18.70
C ARG A 567 -25.86 7.42 17.62
N GLU A 568 -27.04 7.58 17.03
CA GLU A 568 -27.26 8.49 15.91
C GLU A 568 -27.10 9.95 16.29
N GLU A 569 -27.54 10.34 17.47
CA GLU A 569 -27.45 11.70 18.01
C GLU A 569 -26.00 12.17 18.20
N ASP A 570 -25.06 11.24 18.36
CA ASP A 570 -23.62 11.52 18.52
C ASP A 570 -22.89 11.69 17.18
N ARG A 571 -23.53 11.38 16.05
CA ARG A 571 -22.92 11.40 14.72
C ARG A 571 -22.88 12.82 14.15
N HIS A 572 -21.95 13.63 14.64
CA HIS A 572 -21.67 14.96 14.07
C HIS A 572 -20.16 15.25 14.09
N THR A 573 -19.69 16.13 13.19
CA THR A 573 -18.25 16.35 12.95
C THR A 573 -17.47 16.87 14.16
N MET A 574 -18.15 17.47 15.13
CA MET A 574 -17.54 18.00 16.37
C MET A 574 -17.70 17.07 17.57
N HIS A 575 -18.30 15.90 17.41
CA HIS A 575 -18.35 14.92 18.50
C HIS A 575 -16.95 14.43 18.85
N ASP A 576 -16.68 14.22 20.14
CA ASP A 576 -15.35 13.83 20.63
C ASP A 576 -14.80 12.56 19.95
N ALA A 577 -15.64 11.57 19.66
CA ALA A 577 -15.24 10.38 18.93
C ALA A 577 -14.84 10.69 17.48
N MET A 578 -15.55 11.59 16.77
CA MET A 578 -15.15 12.02 15.42
C MET A 578 -13.78 12.71 15.43
N LEU A 579 -13.55 13.58 16.39
CA LEU A 579 -12.26 14.25 16.58
C LEU A 579 -11.17 13.27 17.01
N TRP A 580 -11.51 12.25 17.81
CA TRP A 580 -10.60 11.19 18.21
C TRP A 580 -10.17 10.32 17.02
N HIS A 581 -11.10 10.03 16.12
CA HIS A 581 -10.87 9.32 14.87
C HIS A 581 -10.33 10.22 13.73
N GLN A 582 -9.88 11.42 14.03
CA GLN A 582 -9.13 12.28 13.09
C GLN A 582 -7.62 12.05 13.16
N LYS A 583 -7.07 11.66 14.26
CA LYS A 583 -5.65 11.31 14.55
C LYS A 583 -4.55 12.27 14.04
N ALA A 584 -4.84 13.26 13.23
CA ALA A 584 -3.84 14.28 12.91
C ALA A 584 -3.31 14.92 14.20
N ALA A 585 -2.03 15.29 14.21
CA ALA A 585 -1.33 15.81 15.39
C ALA A 585 -2.08 16.92 16.15
N LYS A 586 -3.00 17.61 15.46
CA LYS A 586 -3.95 18.59 16.02
C LYS A 586 -5.31 18.37 15.34
N PRO A 587 -6.15 17.47 15.86
CA PRO A 587 -7.42 17.08 15.22
C PRO A 587 -8.33 18.25 14.87
N LEU A 588 -8.51 19.21 15.80
CA LEU A 588 -9.30 20.43 15.55
C LEU A 588 -8.73 21.29 14.42
N VAL A 589 -7.39 21.32 14.23
CA VAL A 589 -6.77 22.07 13.12
C VAL A 589 -7.02 21.35 11.80
N ALA A 590 -6.93 20.05 11.76
CA ALA A 590 -7.21 19.25 10.56
C ALA A 590 -8.69 19.35 10.17
N ASP A 591 -9.61 19.24 11.14
CA ASP A 591 -11.06 19.40 10.92
C ASP A 591 -11.39 20.82 10.43
N SER A 592 -10.83 21.86 11.05
CA SER A 592 -11.03 23.24 10.61
C SER A 592 -10.46 23.49 9.20
N ARG A 593 -9.42 22.78 8.80
CA ARG A 593 -8.86 22.81 7.45
C ARG A 593 -9.83 22.20 6.44
N LEU A 594 -10.40 21.04 6.74
CA LEU A 594 -11.44 20.42 5.91
C LEU A 594 -12.63 21.38 5.71
N LYS A 595 -13.14 21.94 6.80
CA LYS A 595 -14.26 22.89 6.76
C LYS A 595 -13.93 24.16 5.94
N ARG A 596 -12.72 24.68 6.09
CA ARG A 596 -12.28 25.86 5.33
C ARG A 596 -12.23 25.58 3.83
N TYR A 597 -11.65 24.44 3.42
CA TYR A 597 -11.59 24.07 2.00
C TYR A 597 -12.98 23.77 1.45
N ASN A 598 -13.85 23.07 2.21
CA ASN A 598 -15.23 22.86 1.81
C ASN A 598 -15.92 24.22 1.52
N ALA A 599 -15.84 25.19 2.44
CA ALA A 599 -16.43 26.52 2.27
C ALA A 599 -15.78 27.34 1.15
N GLN A 600 -14.50 27.09 0.84
CA GLN A 600 -13.80 27.79 -0.24
C GLN A 600 -14.26 27.32 -1.62
N TYR A 601 -14.51 26.02 -1.79
CA TYR A 601 -14.68 25.41 -3.11
C TYR A 601 -16.09 24.92 -3.40
N TYR A 602 -16.93 24.74 -2.37
CA TYR A 602 -18.27 24.13 -2.51
C TYR A 602 -19.38 24.95 -1.84
N PRO A 603 -20.66 24.75 -2.23
CA PRO A 603 -21.79 25.32 -1.53
C PRO A 603 -21.81 24.92 -0.07
N ALA A 604 -22.44 25.76 0.77
CA ALA A 604 -22.58 25.48 2.20
C ALA A 604 -23.45 24.24 2.44
N ALA A 605 -22.92 23.29 3.16
CA ALA A 605 -23.63 22.10 3.60
C ALA A 605 -24.51 22.45 4.82
N LYS A 606 -25.79 22.00 4.84
CA LYS A 606 -26.71 22.21 5.96
C LYS A 606 -26.83 20.99 6.86
N THR A 607 -26.59 19.82 6.34
CA THR A 607 -26.70 18.54 7.05
C THR A 607 -25.36 17.84 7.18
N LEU A 608 -25.25 16.87 8.10
CA LEU A 608 -24.08 15.99 8.16
C LEU A 608 -23.87 15.28 6.82
N LYS A 609 -24.92 14.69 6.23
CA LYS A 609 -24.84 13.97 4.94
C LYS A 609 -24.31 14.87 3.83
N ASP A 610 -24.70 16.14 3.76
CA ASP A 610 -24.13 17.10 2.80
C ASP A 610 -22.67 17.40 3.08
N THR A 611 -22.30 17.57 4.36
CA THR A 611 -20.91 17.81 4.76
C THR A 611 -20.00 16.64 4.34
N LEU A 612 -20.45 15.42 4.57
CA LEU A 612 -19.72 14.20 4.18
C LEU A 612 -19.62 14.08 2.65
N TYR A 613 -20.71 14.35 1.92
CA TYR A 613 -20.74 14.37 0.47
C TYR A 613 -19.75 15.39 -0.11
N VAL A 614 -19.87 16.66 0.29
CA VAL A 614 -18.99 17.75 -0.18
C VAL A 614 -17.53 17.46 0.10
N SER A 615 -17.20 16.97 1.30
CA SER A 615 -15.83 16.64 1.67
C SER A 615 -15.22 15.55 0.77
N ARG A 616 -16.02 14.53 0.42
CA ARG A 616 -15.55 13.43 -0.44
C ARG A 616 -15.38 13.83 -1.90
N ILE A 617 -16.30 14.63 -2.46
CA ILE A 617 -16.15 15.10 -3.84
C ILE A 617 -15.02 16.13 -3.97
N LEU A 618 -14.77 16.95 -2.94
CA LEU A 618 -13.61 17.86 -2.91
C LEU A 618 -12.29 17.08 -2.94
N GLN A 619 -12.19 16.00 -2.15
CA GLN A 619 -11.05 15.09 -2.20
C GLN A 619 -10.90 14.52 -3.61
N SER A 620 -11.99 14.05 -4.22
CA SER A 620 -12.00 13.50 -5.57
C SER A 620 -11.49 14.50 -6.61
N ASP A 621 -11.97 15.74 -6.58
CA ASP A 621 -11.53 16.81 -7.50
C ASP A 621 -10.04 17.15 -7.30
N ALA A 622 -9.56 17.18 -6.05
CA ALA A 622 -8.16 17.41 -5.73
C ALA A 622 -7.25 16.34 -6.35
N PHE A 623 -7.62 15.06 -6.22
CA PHE A 623 -6.82 13.96 -6.79
C PHE A 623 -6.93 13.88 -8.30
N LYS A 624 -8.11 14.07 -8.89
CA LYS A 624 -8.27 14.20 -10.34
C LYS A 624 -7.34 15.27 -10.91
N MET A 625 -7.36 16.47 -10.30
CA MET A 625 -6.52 17.59 -10.72
C MET A 625 -5.03 17.25 -10.61
N ALA A 626 -4.59 16.63 -9.52
CA ALA A 626 -3.20 16.23 -9.31
C ALA A 626 -2.76 15.18 -10.33
N ILE A 627 -3.48 14.08 -10.45
CA ILE A 627 -3.15 12.96 -11.36
C ILE A 627 -3.06 13.46 -12.81
N GLU A 628 -4.07 14.20 -13.26
CA GLU A 628 -4.08 14.71 -14.63
C GLU A 628 -2.95 15.72 -14.89
N ALA A 629 -2.60 16.57 -13.89
CA ALA A 629 -1.47 17.49 -14.01
C ALA A 629 -0.14 16.74 -14.12
N HIS A 630 0.10 15.74 -13.25
CA HIS A 630 1.30 14.91 -13.30
C HIS A 630 1.41 14.17 -14.63
N ARG A 631 0.30 13.66 -15.16
CA ARG A 631 0.25 12.95 -16.43
C ARG A 631 0.44 13.88 -17.63
N ARG A 632 -0.12 15.11 -17.62
CA ARG A 632 0.14 16.12 -18.66
C ARG A 632 1.61 16.54 -18.73
N ASP A 633 2.33 16.45 -17.59
CA ASP A 633 3.77 16.76 -17.53
C ASP A 633 4.66 15.54 -17.90
N LYS A 634 4.08 14.51 -18.52
CA LYS A 634 4.80 13.30 -18.96
C LYS A 634 5.92 13.66 -19.93
N GLY A 635 7.09 13.07 -19.71
CA GLY A 635 8.36 13.48 -20.28
C GLY A 635 9.27 14.12 -19.23
N TYR A 636 8.72 14.95 -18.36
CA TYR A 636 9.36 15.46 -17.16
C TYR A 636 8.98 14.66 -15.92
N CYS A 637 7.69 14.47 -15.68
CA CYS A 637 7.13 13.65 -14.60
C CYS A 637 6.85 12.22 -15.07
N TRP A 638 7.28 11.21 -14.31
CA TRP A 638 7.10 9.80 -14.64
C TRP A 638 6.41 8.97 -13.57
N GLY A 639 5.84 9.59 -12.55
CA GLY A 639 5.08 8.85 -11.55
C GLY A 639 4.18 9.70 -10.68
N SER A 640 3.08 9.09 -10.27
CA SER A 640 2.04 9.68 -9.44
C SER A 640 1.49 8.63 -8.49
N LEU A 641 2.02 8.60 -7.25
CA LEU A 641 1.57 7.71 -6.18
C LEU A 641 0.78 8.52 -5.15
N LEU A 642 -0.51 8.29 -5.11
CA LEU A 642 -1.39 8.97 -4.17
C LEU A 642 -1.15 8.49 -2.72
N TRP A 643 -1.32 9.36 -1.74
CA TRP A 643 -1.40 9.03 -0.32
C TRP A 643 -2.86 9.10 0.11
N LYS A 644 -3.55 7.98 0.31
CA LYS A 644 -3.13 6.57 0.26
C LYS A 644 -4.29 5.67 -0.17
N LEU A 645 -4.05 4.38 -0.37
CA LEU A 645 -5.07 3.43 -0.83
C LEU A 645 -6.12 3.15 0.24
N ASN A 646 -5.68 2.75 1.44
CA ASN A 646 -6.50 2.13 2.48
C ASN A 646 -6.25 2.70 3.88
N ASP A 647 -7.16 2.39 4.81
CA ASP A 647 -7.04 2.65 6.25
C ASP A 647 -6.80 1.36 7.04
N CYS A 648 -6.24 1.49 8.27
CA CYS A 648 -6.06 0.38 9.21
C CYS A 648 -7.14 0.34 10.31
N TRP A 649 -8.01 1.30 10.35
CA TRP A 649 -9.16 1.44 11.25
C TRP A 649 -10.10 2.53 10.70
N PRO A 650 -11.37 2.66 11.19
CA PRO A 650 -12.27 3.70 10.71
C PRO A 650 -11.80 5.10 11.15
N VAL A 651 -11.52 5.99 10.19
CA VAL A 651 -10.86 7.28 10.43
C VAL A 651 -11.19 8.32 9.36
N THR A 652 -11.10 9.61 9.71
CA THR A 652 -11.04 10.72 8.74
C THR A 652 -9.63 10.81 8.16
N SER A 653 -9.47 10.52 6.86
CA SER A 653 -8.14 10.36 6.28
C SER A 653 -8.08 10.66 4.76
N SER A 654 -6.88 10.51 4.19
CA SER A 654 -6.59 10.72 2.76
C SER A 654 -6.82 9.46 1.90
N THR A 655 -7.58 8.47 2.37
CA THR A 655 -7.72 7.18 1.66
C THR A 655 -8.65 7.23 0.47
N ALA A 656 -8.34 6.38 -0.50
CA ALA A 656 -9.20 6.08 -1.65
C ALA A 656 -10.30 5.06 -1.29
N ILE A 657 -9.97 4.10 -0.42
CA ILE A 657 -10.87 3.05 0.06
C ILE A 657 -10.83 3.09 1.59
N ASP A 658 -11.98 3.14 2.23
CA ASP A 658 -12.03 3.19 3.69
C ASP A 658 -11.75 1.82 4.34
N TYR A 659 -11.69 1.79 5.67
CA TYR A 659 -11.36 0.58 6.43
C TYR A 659 -12.28 -0.61 6.13
N TYR A 660 -13.55 -0.36 5.82
CA TYR A 660 -14.53 -1.41 5.49
C TYR A 660 -14.56 -1.81 4.01
N GLY A 661 -13.67 -1.21 3.20
CA GLY A 661 -13.53 -1.53 1.78
C GLY A 661 -14.47 -0.72 0.86
N ASN A 662 -15.04 0.36 1.35
CA ASN A 662 -15.90 1.25 0.58
C ASN A 662 -15.07 2.18 -0.31
N TRP A 663 -15.34 2.19 -1.61
CA TRP A 663 -14.69 3.07 -2.56
C TRP A 663 -15.19 4.51 -2.41
N LYS A 664 -14.30 5.42 -2.01
CA LYS A 664 -14.62 6.85 -2.00
C LYS A 664 -14.66 7.41 -3.44
N PRO A 665 -15.32 8.57 -3.67
CA PRO A 665 -15.35 9.25 -4.98
C PRO A 665 -13.99 9.40 -5.62
N MET A 666 -12.96 9.65 -4.80
CA MET A 666 -11.57 9.71 -5.21
C MET A 666 -11.09 8.45 -5.96
N HIS A 667 -11.52 7.25 -5.56
CA HIS A 667 -11.10 6.01 -6.20
C HIS A 667 -11.67 5.88 -7.62
N TYR A 668 -12.94 6.23 -7.81
CA TYR A 668 -13.57 6.30 -9.14
C TYR A 668 -12.93 7.37 -10.04
N ALA A 669 -12.59 8.54 -9.49
CA ALA A 669 -11.90 9.58 -10.23
C ALA A 669 -10.47 9.15 -10.63
N THR A 670 -9.76 8.47 -9.73
CA THR A 670 -8.44 7.88 -10.00
C THR A 670 -8.51 6.87 -11.14
N ARG A 671 -9.52 5.98 -11.13
CA ARG A 671 -9.74 4.99 -12.21
C ARG A 671 -9.82 5.66 -13.57
N ARG A 672 -10.63 6.72 -13.69
CA ARG A 672 -10.77 7.49 -14.94
C ARG A 672 -9.49 8.25 -15.30
N ALA A 673 -8.85 8.87 -14.33
CA ALA A 673 -7.63 9.65 -14.57
C ALA A 673 -6.38 8.78 -14.87
N PHE A 674 -6.40 7.50 -14.53
CA PHE A 674 -5.33 6.52 -14.79
C PHE A 674 -5.62 5.60 -16.01
N GLU A 675 -6.67 5.83 -16.78
CA GLU A 675 -6.83 5.15 -18.08
C GLU A 675 -5.59 5.34 -18.94
N ASN A 676 -5.25 4.36 -19.78
CA ASN A 676 -4.03 4.41 -20.59
C ASN A 676 -4.00 5.59 -21.56
N LEU A 677 -5.15 5.93 -22.14
CA LEU A 677 -5.33 7.14 -22.95
C LEU A 677 -6.41 8.02 -22.31
N ILE A 678 -6.08 9.26 -22.04
CA ILE A 678 -7.04 10.27 -21.56
C ILE A 678 -6.96 11.54 -22.41
N ILE A 679 -8.10 12.24 -22.51
CA ILE A 679 -8.14 13.65 -22.89
C ILE A 679 -8.26 14.47 -21.61
N SER A 680 -7.33 15.40 -21.39
CA SER A 680 -7.19 16.12 -20.12
C SER A 680 -7.27 17.64 -20.33
N PRO A 681 -8.46 18.23 -20.16
CA PRO A 681 -8.66 19.67 -20.14
C PRO A 681 -8.31 20.25 -18.77
N TYR A 682 -7.83 21.49 -18.75
CA TYR A 682 -7.62 22.27 -17.54
C TYR A 682 -7.84 23.77 -17.77
N VAL A 683 -8.16 24.49 -16.71
CA VAL A 683 -8.23 25.95 -16.69
C VAL A 683 -7.24 26.45 -15.63
N LEU A 684 -6.34 27.35 -16.04
CA LEU A 684 -5.36 27.97 -15.15
C LEU A 684 -5.03 29.37 -15.65
N ASP A 685 -5.03 30.37 -14.74
CA ASP A 685 -4.67 31.75 -15.01
C ASP A 685 -5.38 32.35 -16.25
N GLY A 686 -6.68 32.09 -16.37
CA GLY A 686 -7.50 32.61 -17.48
C GLY A 686 -7.28 31.92 -18.84
N LYS A 687 -6.56 30.79 -18.86
CA LYS A 687 -6.31 29.98 -20.05
C LYS A 687 -6.90 28.60 -19.91
N VAL A 688 -7.39 28.08 -21.03
CA VAL A 688 -7.77 26.67 -21.21
C VAL A 688 -6.66 25.96 -21.95
N GLY A 689 -6.24 24.81 -21.46
CA GLY A 689 -5.39 23.89 -22.20
C GLY A 689 -6.04 22.50 -22.27
N VAL A 690 -5.82 21.78 -23.35
CA VAL A 690 -6.24 20.40 -23.50
C VAL A 690 -5.11 19.56 -24.06
N SER A 691 -4.86 18.42 -23.44
CA SER A 691 -3.83 17.46 -23.87
C SER A 691 -4.42 16.06 -24.04
N LEU A 692 -3.92 15.30 -25.02
CA LEU A 692 -4.03 13.85 -25.04
C LEU A 692 -2.82 13.28 -24.30
N VAL A 693 -3.07 12.39 -23.35
CA VAL A 693 -1.99 11.73 -22.61
C VAL A 693 -2.13 10.23 -22.76
N SER A 694 -1.10 9.61 -23.32
CA SER A 694 -1.08 8.18 -23.61
C SER A 694 0.06 7.46 -22.87
N ASP A 695 -0.27 6.30 -22.30
CA ASP A 695 0.69 5.30 -21.80
C ASP A 695 0.84 4.15 -22.81
N GLU A 696 0.05 4.15 -23.89
CA GLU A 696 0.13 3.16 -24.96
C GLU A 696 1.43 3.30 -25.75
N MET A 697 2.01 2.17 -26.13
CA MET A 697 3.28 2.13 -26.87
C MET A 697 3.10 2.38 -28.37
N THR A 698 1.87 2.62 -28.80
CA THR A 698 1.50 2.95 -30.18
C THR A 698 0.80 4.30 -30.25
N ARG A 699 0.92 4.95 -31.41
CA ARG A 699 0.21 6.19 -31.71
C ARG A 699 -1.27 5.89 -31.98
N SER A 700 -2.18 6.72 -31.43
CA SER A 700 -3.62 6.68 -31.69
C SER A 700 -4.04 7.94 -32.46
N ASP A 701 -4.45 7.77 -33.72
CA ASP A 701 -5.02 8.85 -34.55
C ASP A 701 -6.52 8.95 -34.30
N GLY A 702 -7.08 10.17 -34.41
CA GLY A 702 -8.50 10.38 -34.20
C GLY A 702 -8.95 11.81 -34.43
N ARG A 703 -10.12 12.13 -33.92
CA ARG A 703 -10.76 13.42 -33.95
C ARG A 703 -11.01 13.95 -32.57
N ALA A 704 -10.52 15.13 -32.26
CA ALA A 704 -10.83 15.83 -31.01
C ALA A 704 -11.97 16.83 -31.27
N THR A 705 -12.86 16.95 -30.29
CA THR A 705 -13.92 17.95 -30.21
C THR A 705 -13.86 18.65 -28.87
N ILE A 706 -13.75 19.97 -28.90
CA ILE A 706 -13.70 20.83 -27.73
C ILE A 706 -14.95 21.70 -27.74
N GLU A 707 -15.77 21.61 -26.70
CA GLU A 707 -17.05 22.32 -26.63
C GLU A 707 -17.17 23.06 -25.30
N VAL A 708 -17.81 24.20 -25.31
CA VAL A 708 -18.36 24.84 -24.11
C VAL A 708 -19.86 24.63 -24.15
N ILE A 709 -20.38 24.03 -23.12
CA ILE A 709 -21.81 23.65 -23.01
C ILE A 709 -22.35 24.24 -21.72
N ASP A 710 -23.51 24.88 -21.77
CA ASP A 710 -24.19 25.33 -20.56
C ASP A 710 -24.83 24.14 -19.80
N PHE A 711 -25.31 24.38 -18.59
CA PHE A 711 -25.90 23.32 -17.77
C PHE A 711 -27.29 22.88 -18.24
N GLU A 712 -27.87 23.59 -19.22
CA GLU A 712 -29.11 23.23 -19.87
C GLU A 712 -28.88 22.38 -21.14
N GLY A 713 -27.61 22.22 -21.56
CA GLY A 713 -27.22 21.43 -22.73
C GLY A 713 -27.01 22.23 -24.00
N ASN A 714 -27.12 23.58 -23.95
CA ASN A 714 -26.90 24.41 -25.15
C ASN A 714 -25.38 24.56 -25.40
N ARG A 715 -25.00 24.38 -26.66
CA ARG A 715 -23.60 24.49 -27.10
C ARG A 715 -23.27 25.97 -27.39
N LEU A 716 -22.37 26.52 -26.58
CA LEU A 716 -21.91 27.93 -26.72
C LEU A 716 -20.70 28.08 -27.64
N TYR A 717 -19.84 27.06 -27.67
CA TYR A 717 -18.65 26.98 -28.52
C TYR A 717 -18.42 25.52 -28.95
N SER A 718 -17.94 25.33 -30.15
CA SER A 718 -17.52 24.00 -30.60
C SER A 718 -16.41 24.10 -31.66
N LYS A 719 -15.38 23.28 -31.49
CA LYS A 719 -14.29 23.13 -32.45
C LYS A 719 -13.90 21.67 -32.56
N SER A 720 -13.92 21.15 -33.78
CA SER A 720 -13.51 19.78 -34.08
C SER A 720 -12.34 19.77 -35.05
N PHE A 721 -11.36 18.92 -34.82
CA PHE A 721 -10.17 18.79 -35.65
C PHE A 721 -9.53 17.39 -35.55
N THR A 722 -8.83 17.00 -36.62
CA THR A 722 -8.06 15.74 -36.61
C THR A 722 -6.77 15.93 -35.82
N THR A 723 -6.45 14.98 -34.97
CA THR A 723 -5.25 15.00 -34.14
C THR A 723 -4.80 13.57 -33.82
N SER A 724 -3.73 13.42 -33.06
CA SER A 724 -3.25 12.12 -32.60
C SER A 724 -2.65 12.20 -31.21
N ALA A 725 -2.87 11.16 -30.42
CA ALA A 725 -2.10 10.88 -29.22
C ALA A 725 -0.77 10.22 -29.62
N LYS A 726 0.36 10.82 -29.26
CA LYS A 726 1.69 10.21 -29.46
C LYS A 726 1.87 9.03 -28.51
N ALA A 727 2.59 8.01 -28.95
CA ALA A 727 2.93 6.86 -28.13
C ALA A 727 3.68 7.28 -26.86
N ASN A 728 3.24 6.79 -25.72
CA ASN A 728 3.85 6.97 -24.39
C ASN A 728 4.22 8.43 -24.06
N ALA A 729 3.32 9.38 -24.38
CA ALA A 729 3.60 10.81 -24.29
C ALA A 729 2.36 11.64 -23.92
N ALA A 730 2.61 12.85 -23.43
CA ALA A 730 1.61 13.92 -23.41
C ALA A 730 1.71 14.75 -24.70
N THR A 731 0.56 15.03 -25.31
CA THR A 731 0.44 15.78 -26.57
C THR A 731 -0.55 16.92 -26.36
N PRO A 732 -0.10 18.18 -26.16
CA PRO A 732 -0.98 19.34 -26.17
C PRO A 732 -1.69 19.44 -27.53
N ILE A 733 -3.02 19.63 -27.53
CA ILE A 733 -3.83 19.65 -28.75
C ILE A 733 -4.67 20.92 -28.90
N PHE A 734 -4.89 21.64 -27.78
CA PHE A 734 -5.69 22.88 -27.82
C PHE A 734 -5.23 23.84 -26.72
N ASP A 735 -5.22 25.13 -27.04
CA ASP A 735 -4.93 26.24 -26.14
C ASP A 735 -5.78 27.45 -26.56
N ALA A 736 -6.39 28.14 -25.60
CA ALA A 736 -7.17 29.37 -25.85
C ALA A 736 -7.30 30.19 -24.54
N ALA A 737 -7.48 31.49 -24.66
CA ALA A 737 -7.92 32.29 -23.53
C ALA A 737 -9.39 31.99 -23.18
N VAL A 738 -9.76 32.01 -21.90
CA VAL A 738 -11.16 31.81 -21.47
C VAL A 738 -12.09 32.81 -22.17
N THR A 739 -11.63 34.04 -22.39
CA THR A 739 -12.37 35.12 -23.07
C THR A 739 -12.64 34.88 -24.56
N GLU A 740 -11.89 33.98 -25.20
CA GLU A 740 -12.12 33.56 -26.57
C GLU A 740 -13.23 32.50 -26.68
N LEU A 741 -13.50 31.78 -25.57
CA LEU A 741 -14.43 30.68 -25.51
C LEU A 741 -15.80 31.10 -24.95
N LEU A 742 -15.84 32.14 -24.12
CA LEU A 742 -17.04 32.60 -23.43
C LEU A 742 -17.48 33.97 -23.94
N ARG A 743 -18.80 34.15 -24.06
CA ARG A 743 -19.40 35.41 -24.55
C ARG A 743 -19.34 36.52 -23.50
N SER A 744 -19.37 36.11 -22.21
CA SER A 744 -19.32 37.04 -21.11
C SER A 744 -18.61 36.39 -19.89
N PRO A 745 -18.07 37.18 -18.95
CA PRO A 745 -17.54 36.65 -17.68
C PRO A 745 -18.59 35.90 -16.84
N ALA A 746 -19.89 36.24 -16.96
CA ALA A 746 -20.98 35.57 -16.26
C ALA A 746 -21.16 34.12 -16.71
N ASP A 747 -20.76 33.75 -17.93
CA ASP A 747 -20.87 32.40 -18.46
C ASP A 747 -19.95 31.44 -17.71
N THR A 748 -18.87 31.90 -17.06
CA THR A 748 -17.97 31.07 -16.25
C THR A 748 -18.67 30.26 -15.16
N THR A 749 -19.82 30.71 -14.68
CA THR A 749 -20.61 30.08 -13.63
C THR A 749 -21.77 29.22 -14.15
N ARG A 750 -22.04 29.25 -15.46
CA ARG A 750 -23.21 28.63 -16.09
C ARG A 750 -22.89 27.54 -17.11
N CYS A 751 -21.60 27.30 -17.38
CA CYS A 751 -21.17 26.34 -18.36
C CYS A 751 -19.92 25.58 -17.92
N TYR A 752 -19.59 24.55 -18.70
CA TYR A 752 -18.37 23.76 -18.54
C TYR A 752 -17.72 23.51 -19.89
N LEU A 753 -16.43 23.22 -19.88
CA LEU A 753 -15.73 22.75 -21.06
C LEU A 753 -15.77 21.22 -21.10
N HIS A 754 -16.30 20.70 -22.21
CA HIS A 754 -16.30 19.29 -22.57
C HIS A 754 -15.24 19.03 -23.62
N ALA A 755 -14.33 18.11 -23.38
CA ALA A 755 -13.33 17.66 -24.33
C ALA A 755 -13.57 16.18 -24.66
N ARG A 756 -13.66 15.87 -25.94
CA ARG A 756 -13.87 14.52 -26.46
C ARG A 756 -12.82 14.17 -27.49
N PHE A 757 -12.27 12.98 -27.43
CA PHE A 757 -11.41 12.39 -28.45
C PHE A 757 -12.01 11.05 -28.89
N GLU A 758 -12.18 10.88 -30.19
CA GLU A 758 -12.61 9.64 -30.79
C GLU A 758 -11.49 9.10 -31.67
N SER A 759 -10.99 7.93 -31.30
CA SER A 759 -9.94 7.26 -32.05
C SER A 759 -10.46 6.72 -33.38
N LYS A 760 -9.58 6.48 -34.34
CA LYS A 760 -9.96 5.80 -35.62
C LYS A 760 -10.47 4.37 -35.40
N SER A 761 -10.13 3.74 -34.26
CA SER A 761 -10.65 2.43 -33.85
C SER A 761 -12.06 2.49 -33.25
N GLY A 762 -12.60 3.70 -33.03
CA GLY A 762 -13.96 3.91 -32.51
C GLY A 762 -14.03 4.06 -30.97
N GLU A 763 -12.90 4.08 -30.27
CA GLU A 763 -12.85 4.33 -28.85
C GLU A 763 -13.09 5.80 -28.55
N VAL A 764 -13.85 6.10 -27.49
CA VAL A 764 -14.23 7.46 -27.12
C VAL A 764 -13.72 7.78 -25.74
N TYR A 765 -12.94 8.85 -25.64
CA TYR A 765 -12.43 9.41 -24.40
C TYR A 765 -13.02 10.80 -24.21
N ASN A 766 -13.55 11.08 -23.01
CA ASN A 766 -14.14 12.39 -22.72
C ASN A 766 -13.80 12.83 -21.30
N ASN A 767 -13.84 14.14 -21.08
CA ASN A 767 -13.54 14.73 -19.79
C ASN A 767 -14.07 16.16 -19.70
N ASN A 768 -14.44 16.57 -18.49
CA ASN A 768 -14.97 17.91 -18.20
C ASN A 768 -14.01 18.71 -17.32
N THR A 769 -14.01 20.04 -17.54
CA THR A 769 -13.43 21.00 -16.60
C THR A 769 -14.33 22.25 -16.48
N PHE A 770 -14.25 22.94 -15.33
CA PHE A 770 -15.09 24.09 -15.03
C PHE A 770 -14.28 25.37 -15.00
N PHE A 771 -14.93 26.49 -15.35
CA PHE A 771 -14.30 27.82 -15.38
C PHE A 771 -14.34 28.53 -14.02
N ALA A 772 -15.15 28.03 -13.09
CA ALA A 772 -15.31 28.58 -11.74
C ALA A 772 -15.27 27.48 -10.68
N PHE A 773 -15.10 27.84 -9.41
CA PHE A 773 -15.21 26.92 -8.30
C PHE A 773 -16.65 26.40 -8.16
N ASN A 774 -16.79 25.15 -7.74
CA ASN A 774 -18.09 24.48 -7.62
C ASN A 774 -19.14 25.29 -6.83
N LYS A 775 -18.73 26.08 -5.82
CA LYS A 775 -19.64 26.94 -5.05
C LYS A 775 -20.31 28.07 -5.85
N HIS A 776 -19.71 28.44 -6.98
CA HIS A 776 -20.22 29.51 -7.82
C HIS A 776 -21.00 28.98 -9.03
N LEU A 777 -21.00 27.66 -9.26
CA LEU A 777 -21.73 27.06 -10.35
C LEU A 777 -23.24 27.19 -10.14
N GLN A 778 -23.92 27.80 -11.11
CA GLN A 778 -25.36 28.00 -11.11
C GLN A 778 -26.05 26.75 -11.72
N LEU A 779 -25.89 25.62 -11.01
CA LEU A 779 -26.49 24.36 -11.43
C LEU A 779 -28.02 24.43 -11.36
N PRO A 780 -28.74 24.11 -12.45
CA PRO A 780 -30.19 24.03 -12.43
C PRO A 780 -30.68 22.90 -11.53
N GLN A 781 -31.95 22.95 -11.16
CA GLN A 781 -32.59 21.83 -10.47
C GLN A 781 -32.82 20.72 -11.49
N ALA A 782 -31.95 19.74 -11.51
CA ALA A 782 -32.05 18.59 -12.42
C ALA A 782 -33.09 17.58 -11.92
N ASN A 783 -33.85 17.01 -12.85
CA ASN A 783 -34.75 15.89 -12.59
C ASN A 783 -34.05 14.60 -13.00
N ILE A 784 -33.53 13.91 -11.99
CA ILE A 784 -32.86 12.63 -12.20
C ILE A 784 -33.89 11.52 -12.23
N ARG A 785 -34.04 10.85 -13.37
CA ARG A 785 -34.88 9.67 -13.55
C ARG A 785 -34.00 8.43 -13.56
N HIS A 786 -34.54 7.33 -13.05
CA HIS A 786 -33.83 6.05 -13.11
C HIS A 786 -34.79 4.87 -13.37
N THR A 787 -34.23 3.83 -13.90
CA THR A 787 -34.86 2.51 -14.04
C THR A 787 -33.92 1.45 -13.49
N ILE A 788 -34.46 0.41 -12.87
CA ILE A 788 -33.71 -0.73 -12.35
C ILE A 788 -34.17 -1.98 -13.09
N LYS A 789 -33.24 -2.74 -13.63
CA LYS A 789 -33.47 -3.98 -14.34
C LYS A 789 -32.64 -5.09 -13.70
N ALA A 790 -33.28 -6.21 -13.34
CA ALA A 790 -32.58 -7.43 -12.98
C ALA A 790 -31.99 -8.06 -14.25
N VAL A 791 -30.68 -8.34 -14.23
CA VAL A 791 -29.92 -8.89 -15.38
C VAL A 791 -29.25 -10.23 -15.05
N GLY A 792 -29.52 -10.75 -13.87
CA GLY A 792 -29.02 -12.04 -13.39
C GLY A 792 -29.42 -12.25 -11.94
N GLU A 793 -29.02 -13.37 -11.38
CA GLU A 793 -29.14 -13.63 -9.94
C GLU A 793 -28.26 -12.62 -9.17
N ASN A 794 -28.88 -11.91 -8.20
CA ASN A 794 -28.19 -10.93 -7.36
C ASN A 794 -27.52 -9.78 -8.15
N ARG A 795 -27.92 -9.52 -9.40
CA ARG A 795 -27.31 -8.48 -10.23
C ARG A 795 -28.36 -7.57 -10.88
N TYR A 796 -28.18 -6.27 -10.70
CA TYR A 796 -29.07 -5.23 -11.25
C TYR A 796 -28.27 -4.24 -12.10
N GLU A 797 -28.95 -3.73 -13.13
CA GLU A 797 -28.53 -2.55 -13.91
C GLU A 797 -29.43 -1.38 -13.58
N ILE A 798 -28.81 -0.25 -13.25
CA ILE A 798 -29.47 1.02 -12.99
C ILE A 798 -29.15 1.95 -14.14
N THR A 799 -30.16 2.35 -14.92
CA THR A 799 -30.01 3.39 -15.94
C THR A 799 -30.50 4.70 -15.35
N VAL A 800 -29.61 5.68 -15.25
CA VAL A 800 -29.92 7.04 -14.79
C VAL A 800 -29.93 7.99 -15.98
N SER A 801 -30.86 8.96 -16.00
CA SER A 801 -30.95 10.01 -17.02
C SER A 801 -31.33 11.34 -16.37
N THR A 802 -31.04 12.45 -17.04
CA THR A 802 -31.29 13.78 -16.52
C THR A 802 -31.75 14.73 -17.64
N ASP A 803 -32.52 15.74 -17.30
CA ASP A 803 -32.91 16.86 -18.19
C ASP A 803 -31.85 17.97 -18.23
N PHE A 804 -31.11 18.19 -17.14
CA PHE A 804 -30.05 19.17 -17.00
C PHE A 804 -28.75 18.54 -16.53
N PHE A 805 -27.63 19.26 -16.61
CA PHE A 805 -26.35 18.79 -16.15
C PHE A 805 -26.35 18.48 -14.65
N VAL A 806 -25.90 17.27 -14.29
CA VAL A 806 -25.70 16.84 -12.89
C VAL A 806 -24.23 16.68 -12.61
N ARG A 807 -23.72 17.46 -11.64
CA ARG A 807 -22.34 17.36 -11.17
C ARG A 807 -22.24 16.30 -10.07
N ALA A 808 -21.24 15.40 -10.19
CA ALA A 808 -20.88 14.39 -9.20
C ALA A 808 -22.09 13.55 -8.74
N LEU A 809 -22.81 12.91 -9.67
CA LEU A 809 -23.95 12.05 -9.39
C LEU A 809 -23.53 10.89 -8.50
N GLU A 810 -24.15 10.77 -7.32
CA GLU A 810 -23.97 9.68 -6.36
C GLU A 810 -25.11 8.68 -6.48
N LEU A 811 -24.79 7.42 -6.70
CA LEU A 811 -25.65 6.26 -6.45
C LEU A 811 -25.29 5.73 -5.07
N HIS A 812 -26.27 5.66 -4.17
CA HIS A 812 -26.03 5.24 -2.79
C HIS A 812 -27.07 4.21 -2.38
N ALA A 813 -26.63 3.07 -1.91
CA ALA A 813 -27.47 2.05 -1.28
C ALA A 813 -26.64 1.28 -0.25
N ALA A 814 -27.29 0.80 0.80
CA ALA A 814 -26.68 -0.01 1.83
C ALA A 814 -27.56 -1.23 2.14
N ASP A 815 -26.92 -2.34 2.48
CA ASP A 815 -27.54 -3.55 3.00
C ASP A 815 -27.02 -3.81 4.42
N ASN A 816 -27.89 -3.80 5.42
CA ASN A 816 -27.54 -3.98 6.85
C ASN A 816 -26.36 -3.09 7.34
N GLY A 817 -26.27 -1.87 6.82
CA GLY A 817 -25.22 -0.91 7.17
C GLY A 817 -23.90 -1.08 6.39
N ASP A 818 -23.83 -1.98 5.42
CA ASP A 818 -22.73 -2.12 4.47
C ASP A 818 -23.10 -1.47 3.14
N LEU A 819 -22.24 -0.59 2.65
CA LEU A 819 -22.44 0.08 1.37
C LEU A 819 -22.30 -0.89 0.20
N LEU A 820 -23.20 -0.76 -0.76
CA LEU A 820 -23.11 -1.52 -2.01
C LEU A 820 -22.09 -0.87 -2.95
N HIS A 821 -21.36 -1.73 -3.65
CA HIS A 821 -20.38 -1.33 -4.65
C HIS A 821 -21.03 -1.25 -6.03
N PHE A 822 -20.96 -0.08 -6.68
CA PHE A 822 -21.44 0.14 -8.04
C PHE A 822 -20.28 0.06 -9.04
N SER A 823 -20.54 -0.47 -10.22
CA SER A 823 -19.53 -0.58 -11.30
C SER A 823 -18.99 0.77 -11.75
N ASP A 824 -19.74 1.85 -11.61
CA ASP A 824 -19.30 3.24 -11.70
C ASP A 824 -20.14 4.14 -10.79
N ASN A 825 -19.57 5.28 -10.36
CA ASN A 825 -20.23 6.22 -9.45
C ASN A 825 -19.52 7.59 -9.48
N TRP A 826 -20.15 8.60 -8.91
CA TRP A 826 -19.55 9.93 -8.74
C TRP A 826 -19.07 10.56 -10.04
N PHE A 827 -19.89 10.41 -11.09
CA PHE A 827 -19.64 10.97 -12.41
C PHE A 827 -20.51 12.20 -12.69
N ASP A 828 -20.07 13.02 -13.64
CA ASP A 828 -20.93 14.05 -14.19
C ASP A 828 -21.86 13.43 -15.24
N LEU A 829 -23.10 13.89 -15.31
CA LEU A 829 -24.08 13.47 -16.30
C LEU A 829 -24.58 14.69 -17.07
N ALA A 830 -24.34 14.73 -18.39
CA ALA A 830 -24.73 15.85 -19.23
C ALA A 830 -26.25 15.94 -19.40
N ALA A 831 -26.74 17.13 -19.75
CA ALA A 831 -28.16 17.32 -20.09
C ALA A 831 -28.60 16.38 -21.21
N GLY A 832 -29.67 15.62 -20.99
CA GLY A 832 -30.20 14.64 -21.95
C GLY A 832 -29.40 13.33 -22.01
N GLU A 833 -28.29 13.19 -21.29
CA GLU A 833 -27.50 11.96 -21.23
C GLU A 833 -28.19 10.90 -20.37
N SER A 834 -27.98 9.62 -20.72
CA SER A 834 -28.28 8.48 -19.84
C SER A 834 -27.07 7.59 -19.70
N ARG A 835 -26.90 7.02 -18.48
CA ARG A 835 -25.81 6.13 -18.13
C ARG A 835 -26.30 4.91 -17.39
N THR A 836 -25.79 3.72 -17.73
CA THR A 836 -26.11 2.48 -17.07
C THR A 836 -24.94 2.04 -16.19
N VAL A 837 -25.26 1.67 -14.95
CA VAL A 837 -24.33 1.21 -13.92
C VAL A 837 -24.84 -0.12 -13.36
N SER A 838 -23.97 -1.07 -13.09
CA SER A 838 -24.33 -2.34 -12.48
C SER A 838 -23.95 -2.40 -11.00
N VAL A 839 -24.70 -3.21 -10.26
CA VAL A 839 -24.46 -3.54 -8.85
C VAL A 839 -24.77 -5.00 -8.60
N GLU A 840 -24.01 -5.62 -7.71
CA GLU A 840 -24.30 -6.96 -7.18
C GLU A 840 -24.77 -6.85 -5.73
N THR A 841 -25.94 -7.44 -5.41
CA THR A 841 -26.51 -7.43 -4.06
C THR A 841 -27.49 -8.57 -3.88
N LYS A 842 -27.58 -9.10 -2.66
CA LYS A 842 -28.57 -10.11 -2.26
C LYS A 842 -29.95 -9.52 -1.95
N LEU A 843 -30.09 -8.20 -1.94
CA LEU A 843 -31.38 -7.54 -1.76
C LEU A 843 -32.31 -7.92 -2.92
N SER A 844 -33.59 -8.18 -2.60
CA SER A 844 -34.60 -8.28 -3.64
C SER A 844 -34.73 -6.96 -4.41
N LEU A 845 -35.28 -7.00 -5.63
CA LEU A 845 -35.49 -5.79 -6.44
C LEU A 845 -36.28 -4.72 -5.67
N GLU A 846 -37.28 -5.12 -4.93
CA GLU A 846 -38.12 -4.22 -4.12
C GLU A 846 -37.27 -3.56 -3.00
N ASN A 847 -36.52 -4.35 -2.25
CA ASN A 847 -35.70 -3.83 -1.14
C ASN A 847 -34.53 -3.00 -1.67
N PHE A 848 -33.90 -3.41 -2.76
CA PHE A 848 -32.86 -2.62 -3.41
C PHE A 848 -33.42 -1.28 -3.92
N SER A 849 -34.61 -1.28 -4.55
CA SER A 849 -35.23 -0.04 -5.01
C SER A 849 -35.54 0.93 -3.87
N LYS A 850 -35.97 0.42 -2.70
CA LYS A 850 -36.16 1.23 -1.49
C LYS A 850 -34.87 1.76 -0.89
N ALA A 851 -33.79 0.99 -0.94
CA ALA A 851 -32.48 1.35 -0.40
C ALA A 851 -31.72 2.33 -1.30
N LEU A 852 -32.00 2.31 -2.62
CA LEU A 852 -31.29 3.16 -3.57
C LEU A 852 -31.72 4.62 -3.43
N SER A 853 -30.74 5.48 -3.22
CA SER A 853 -30.91 6.94 -3.33
C SER A 853 -29.93 7.50 -4.37
N ILE A 854 -30.38 8.52 -5.10
CA ILE A 854 -29.60 9.14 -6.17
C ILE A 854 -29.63 10.65 -5.96
N ARG A 855 -28.46 11.28 -5.96
CA ARG A 855 -28.33 12.73 -5.82
C ARG A 855 -27.15 13.30 -6.59
N GLY A 856 -27.13 14.62 -6.73
CA GLY A 856 -26.01 15.36 -7.29
C GLY A 856 -25.72 16.62 -6.47
N MET A 857 -24.71 17.37 -6.86
CA MET A 857 -24.28 18.59 -6.14
C MET A 857 -25.40 19.66 -6.06
N HIS A 858 -26.33 19.71 -7.01
CA HIS A 858 -27.50 20.62 -7.01
C HIS A 858 -28.44 20.40 -5.81
N ASN A 859 -28.35 19.29 -5.08
CA ASN A 859 -29.13 18.98 -3.89
C ASN A 859 -28.49 19.49 -2.59
N VAL A 860 -27.21 19.90 -2.62
CA VAL A 860 -26.48 20.33 -1.42
C VAL A 860 -27.04 21.64 -0.89
N GLY A 861 -27.32 21.67 0.42
CA GLY A 861 -27.82 22.86 1.11
C GLY A 861 -29.29 23.22 0.88
N LYS A 862 -30.08 22.29 0.32
CA LYS A 862 -31.53 22.45 0.09
C LYS A 862 -32.37 21.79 1.17
#